data_e7510c38cdb3ff394106d92d4517756e
#
_entry.id   e7510c38cdb3ff394106d92d4517756e
#
_cell.length_a   1.000
_cell.length_b   1.000
_cell.length_c   1.000
_cell.angle_alpha   90.00
_cell.angle_beta   90.00
_cell.angle_gamma   90.00
#
_symmetry.space_group_name_H-M   'P 1'
#
loop_
_entity.id
_entity.type
_entity.pdbx_description
1 polymer ?
#
loop_
_entity_poly.entity_id
_entity_poly.type
_entity_poly.pdbx_seq_one_letter_code
_entity_poly.pdbx_strand_id
1 'polypeptide(L)'
;MNLFEMKKHRIRSLWLLLLLLTCSVTVWAQGSSVTGRVSDEKGELLIGVSVQEKGTTNGTITDMNGQYTLKLSTGNPILLISYIGYKPQEVKVAKQKIVDVVLVEDVSSLDEVVVVGYGNQRKVSVVGAQSTMDVKDIKMPAASLSSAISGRIAGVVAVQRSGEPGHDESDIWIRGLSSLLGQSSSPLVLVDGVERSFNNIDPEDIESFTVLKDASATAVYGVRGANGVVIVKTKPGKVGKPQFSVDYYESFTRLTKKVDMADAYTYMDARNEAQMNTSGTLKYSAAYIEATKKSNGLLPNDNPRLYNPYLYPAIDWADNLFNDWGHNRRGNINIRGGVPNANYYASLSYYGETGMTRNFKLENYNTQMKYDRYNFTSNLNLKPTSKTTVDLGFSGYLGQGHYPQSSTSSLYAACMDVNPVIYPLLLPNGTVSGINSQQKFNPYGLLARGGYYDEFSSQLNSNIRVKQDLDFWKWSKGLSASAMVAFDTYNSRKRKYNRNEPMYTFAGKTDENGIWIEDTLFDEETGDYLYSVLKEADGSLSLQTPEQWSSRTVYTEASLNYDRSFGAHRVGGLLLYNQKVYWDLNATDVIGGMPYKQRGFAGRATYSWNDRYFAEFNLGINGSENFSPGKRYGVFPAFGLGWAVSNESFWNPVRKYISFLKFRYTDGWVGSDTATGRRFMYQ
;
A
#
# COMPACT_ATOMS: atom_id res chain seq x y z
N MET A 1 -23.19 -50.17 22.01
CA MET A 1 -23.52 -48.75 22.36
C MET A 1 -22.35 -47.92 21.97
N ASN A 2 -22.50 -47.14 20.88
CA ASN A 2 -21.42 -46.58 20.06
C ASN A 2 -20.69 -45.39 20.72
N LEU A 3 -19.38 -45.39 20.64
CA LEU A 3 -18.47 -44.26 21.04
C LEU A 3 -18.87 -42.89 20.45
N PHE A 4 -19.69 -42.87 19.42
CA PHE A 4 -20.19 -41.66 18.76
C PHE A 4 -21.28 -40.92 19.55
N GLU A 5 -22.09 -41.64 20.30
CA GLU A 5 -23.14 -41.05 21.16
C GLU A 5 -22.54 -40.40 22.41
N MET A 6 -21.47 -40.95 22.99
CA MET A 6 -20.79 -40.39 24.15
C MET A 6 -20.06 -39.06 23.87
N LYS A 7 -19.54 -38.86 22.65
CA LYS A 7 -18.95 -37.59 22.21
C LYS A 7 -19.99 -36.48 22.04
N LYS A 8 -21.18 -36.81 21.54
CA LYS A 8 -22.28 -35.86 21.33
C LYS A 8 -22.87 -35.33 22.65
N HIS A 9 -22.96 -36.19 23.67
CA HIS A 9 -23.39 -35.79 24.99
C HIS A 9 -22.36 -34.92 25.71
N ARG A 10 -21.07 -35.20 25.60
CA ARG A 10 -20.00 -34.37 26.20
C ARG A 10 -19.90 -32.99 25.56
N ILE A 11 -20.08 -32.87 24.25
CA ILE A 11 -20.10 -31.58 23.55
C ILE A 11 -21.33 -30.74 23.93
N ARG A 12 -22.52 -31.38 24.04
CA ARG A 12 -23.73 -30.69 24.51
C ARG A 12 -23.62 -30.24 25.97
N SER A 13 -23.00 -31.03 26.84
CA SER A 13 -22.74 -30.64 28.23
C SER A 13 -21.72 -29.50 28.33
N LEU A 14 -20.72 -29.46 27.46
CA LEU A 14 -19.75 -28.36 27.40
C LEU A 14 -20.42 -27.04 26.95
N TRP A 15 -21.32 -27.10 25.95
CA TRP A 15 -22.09 -25.95 25.51
C TRP A 15 -23.09 -25.45 26.55
N LEU A 16 -23.72 -26.34 27.30
CA LEU A 16 -24.59 -26.00 28.42
C LEU A 16 -23.82 -25.39 29.59
N LEU A 17 -22.60 -25.88 29.89
CA LEU A 17 -21.72 -25.30 30.89
C LEU A 17 -21.21 -23.91 30.47
N LEU A 18 -20.90 -23.71 29.19
CA LEU A 18 -20.52 -22.42 28.63
C LEU A 18 -21.69 -21.42 28.66
N LEU A 19 -22.92 -21.88 28.40
CA LEU A 19 -24.13 -21.06 28.46
C LEU A 19 -24.49 -20.68 29.92
N LEU A 20 -24.26 -21.56 30.88
CA LEU A 20 -24.47 -21.29 32.31
C LEU A 20 -23.39 -20.35 32.88
N LEU A 21 -22.17 -20.38 32.38
CA LEU A 21 -21.10 -19.43 32.75
C LEU A 21 -21.37 -18.01 32.22
N THR A 22 -22.09 -17.86 31.11
CA THR A 22 -22.43 -16.54 30.55
C THR A 22 -23.63 -15.87 31.22
N CYS A 23 -24.44 -16.62 32.02
CA CYS A 23 -25.63 -16.09 32.68
C CYS A 23 -25.39 -15.60 34.13
N SER A 24 -24.18 -15.67 34.68
CA SER A 24 -23.96 -15.41 36.12
C SER A 24 -23.17 -14.15 36.46
N VAL A 25 -23.08 -13.15 35.58
CA VAL A 25 -22.47 -11.85 35.93
C VAL A 25 -23.38 -10.69 35.54
N THR A 26 -24.54 -10.60 36.16
CA THR A 26 -25.20 -9.30 36.36
C THR A 26 -24.88 -8.76 37.74
N VAL A 27 -23.67 -8.25 37.88
CA VAL A 27 -23.36 -7.36 39.01
C VAL A 27 -24.02 -6.02 38.72
N TRP A 28 -25.02 -5.68 39.49
CA TRP A 28 -25.58 -4.33 39.51
C TRP A 28 -24.52 -3.37 40.07
N ALA A 29 -23.73 -2.79 39.19
CA ALA A 29 -22.91 -1.64 39.55
C ALA A 29 -23.87 -0.45 39.66
N GLN A 30 -24.10 0.05 40.88
CA GLN A 30 -24.69 1.37 41.10
C GLN A 30 -23.73 2.39 40.50
N GLY A 31 -24.02 2.85 39.27
CA GLY A 31 -23.21 3.84 38.56
C GLY A 31 -23.23 5.16 39.34
N SER A 32 -22.11 5.50 39.96
CA SER A 32 -21.90 6.87 40.47
C SER A 32 -21.68 7.81 39.28
N SER A 33 -22.31 8.98 39.30
CA SER A 33 -22.06 10.03 38.29
C SER A 33 -21.10 11.05 38.86
N VAL A 34 -20.18 11.52 38.03
CA VAL A 34 -19.29 12.65 38.34
C VAL A 34 -19.67 13.84 37.46
N THR A 35 -19.68 15.02 38.03
CA THR A 35 -19.88 16.29 37.33
C THR A 35 -18.67 17.20 37.60
N GLY A 36 -18.44 18.18 36.75
CA GLY A 36 -17.36 19.15 36.93
C GLY A 36 -17.33 20.21 35.81
N ARG A 37 -16.43 21.14 35.98
CA ARG A 37 -16.14 22.18 34.97
C ARG A 37 -14.72 22.03 34.48
N VAL A 38 -14.51 22.36 33.20
CA VAL A 38 -13.18 22.43 32.61
C VAL A 38 -12.92 23.86 32.20
N SER A 39 -11.81 24.43 32.70
CA SER A 39 -11.34 25.78 32.38
C SER A 39 -9.85 25.74 31.94
N ASP A 40 -9.37 26.85 31.42
CA ASP A 40 -7.93 27.09 31.20
C ASP A 40 -7.28 27.75 32.44
N GLU A 41 -5.96 27.97 32.37
CA GLU A 41 -5.20 28.66 33.47
C GLU A 41 -5.64 30.11 33.68
N LYS A 42 -6.37 30.72 32.74
CA LYS A 42 -6.90 32.10 32.83
C LYS A 42 -8.32 32.14 33.41
N GLY A 43 -8.92 30.94 33.64
CA GLY A 43 -10.27 30.79 34.15
C GLY A 43 -11.34 30.83 33.04
N GLU A 44 -10.96 30.83 31.71
CA GLU A 44 -11.93 30.73 30.63
C GLU A 44 -12.49 29.31 30.56
N LEU A 45 -13.82 29.19 30.46
CA LEU A 45 -14.51 27.90 30.38
C LEU A 45 -14.35 27.29 29.00
N LEU A 46 -13.92 26.00 28.95
CA LEU A 46 -13.62 25.30 27.70
C LEU A 46 -14.82 24.44 27.25
N ILE A 47 -15.33 24.76 26.07
CA ILE A 47 -16.49 24.09 25.45
C ILE A 47 -16.01 22.97 24.55
N GLY A 48 -16.68 21.79 24.57
CA GLY A 48 -16.35 20.69 23.69
C GLY A 48 -15.12 19.87 24.09
N VAL A 49 -14.67 20.00 25.34
CA VAL A 49 -13.58 19.19 25.90
C VAL A 49 -14.04 17.74 26.03
N SER A 50 -13.26 16.80 25.54
CA SER A 50 -13.52 15.37 25.70
C SER A 50 -13.16 14.91 27.10
N VAL A 51 -14.10 14.30 27.81
CA VAL A 51 -13.95 13.70 29.12
C VAL A 51 -14.28 12.22 29.02
N GLN A 52 -13.28 11.35 29.08
CA GLN A 52 -13.41 9.92 28.90
C GLN A 52 -12.94 9.16 30.12
N GLU A 53 -13.65 8.10 30.52
CA GLU A 53 -13.19 7.17 31.54
C GLU A 53 -12.09 6.27 30.93
N LYS A 54 -10.87 6.39 31.46
CA LYS A 54 -9.67 5.73 30.94
C LYS A 54 -9.83 4.21 30.86
N GLY A 55 -9.54 3.65 29.70
CA GLY A 55 -9.65 2.21 29.43
C GLY A 55 -11.05 1.73 29.08
N THR A 56 -12.00 2.65 28.85
CA THR A 56 -13.37 2.34 28.41
C THR A 56 -13.76 3.20 27.21
N THR A 57 -14.88 2.89 26.57
CA THR A 57 -15.52 3.75 25.55
C THR A 57 -16.48 4.76 26.16
N ASN A 58 -16.60 4.80 27.49
CA ASN A 58 -17.51 5.68 28.21
C ASN A 58 -16.94 7.10 28.28
N GLY A 59 -17.62 8.08 27.70
CA GLY A 59 -17.17 9.47 27.68
C GLY A 59 -18.29 10.46 27.39
N THR A 60 -17.99 11.74 27.62
CA THR A 60 -18.88 12.88 27.37
C THR A 60 -18.04 14.07 26.88
N ILE A 61 -18.70 15.15 26.49
CA ILE A 61 -18.06 16.43 26.16
C ILE A 61 -18.62 17.54 27.03
N THR A 62 -17.83 18.60 27.27
CA THR A 62 -18.30 19.78 28.01
C THR A 62 -19.30 20.59 27.20
N ASP A 63 -20.31 21.14 27.90
CA ASP A 63 -21.36 22.01 27.35
C ASP A 63 -20.86 23.48 27.17
N MET A 64 -21.80 24.39 26.81
CA MET A 64 -21.50 25.80 26.58
C MET A 64 -21.01 26.54 27.84
N ASN A 65 -21.20 25.95 29.02
CA ASN A 65 -20.72 26.48 30.30
C ASN A 65 -19.49 25.72 30.79
N GLY A 66 -18.79 24.98 29.92
CA GLY A 66 -17.65 24.17 30.29
C GLY A 66 -17.97 23.04 31.27
N GLN A 67 -19.26 22.68 31.45
CA GLN A 67 -19.68 21.64 32.41
C GLN A 67 -19.78 20.28 31.72
N TYR A 68 -19.47 19.23 32.49
CA TYR A 68 -19.67 17.85 32.05
C TYR A 68 -20.35 17.01 33.12
N THR A 69 -21.04 15.95 32.67
CA THR A 69 -21.61 14.92 33.52
C THR A 69 -21.31 13.57 32.90
N LEU A 70 -20.64 12.67 33.62
CA LEU A 70 -20.30 11.35 33.16
C LEU A 70 -20.74 10.29 34.18
N LYS A 71 -21.48 9.27 33.72
CA LYS A 71 -21.77 8.07 34.51
C LYS A 71 -20.55 7.17 34.53
N LEU A 72 -20.07 6.79 35.68
CA LEU A 72 -18.85 6.00 35.83
C LEU A 72 -19.16 4.50 35.77
N SER A 73 -18.30 3.76 35.10
CA SER A 73 -18.46 2.31 34.86
C SER A 73 -17.53 1.47 35.75
N THR A 74 -16.50 2.07 36.35
CA THR A 74 -15.47 1.36 37.13
C THR A 74 -15.44 1.81 38.60
N GLY A 75 -14.94 0.95 39.49
CA GLY A 75 -14.87 1.25 40.95
C GLY A 75 -13.80 2.27 41.37
N ASN A 76 -12.74 2.48 40.55
CA ASN A 76 -11.68 3.48 40.72
C ASN A 76 -11.45 4.22 39.40
N PRO A 77 -12.38 5.09 38.98
CA PRO A 77 -12.31 5.73 37.69
C PRO A 77 -11.20 6.78 37.61
N ILE A 78 -10.49 6.78 36.50
CA ILE A 78 -9.56 7.83 36.09
C ILE A 78 -10.19 8.50 34.86
N LEU A 79 -10.40 9.80 34.93
CA LEU A 79 -10.85 10.58 33.77
C LEU A 79 -9.64 11.01 32.98
N LEU A 80 -9.69 10.74 31.67
CA LEU A 80 -8.80 11.30 30.67
C LEU A 80 -9.51 12.50 30.01
N ILE A 81 -8.99 13.69 30.29
CA ILE A 81 -9.54 14.94 29.79
C ILE A 81 -8.62 15.46 28.71
N SER A 82 -9.15 15.67 27.51
CA SER A 82 -8.37 16.12 26.35
C SER A 82 -9.12 17.18 25.56
N TYR A 83 -8.38 18.18 25.12
CA TYR A 83 -8.89 19.26 24.27
C TYR A 83 -7.81 19.70 23.28
N ILE A 84 -8.22 20.11 22.07
CA ILE A 84 -7.26 20.55 21.05
C ILE A 84 -6.56 21.82 21.53
N GLY A 85 -5.22 21.78 21.54
CA GLY A 85 -4.39 22.90 22.04
C GLY A 85 -4.08 22.87 23.53
N TYR A 86 -4.49 21.83 24.25
CA TYR A 86 -4.22 21.67 25.69
C TYR A 86 -3.57 20.31 25.98
N LYS A 87 -2.76 20.26 27.05
CA LYS A 87 -2.15 19.00 27.50
C LYS A 87 -3.22 18.06 28.04
N PRO A 88 -3.30 16.80 27.55
CA PRO A 88 -4.21 15.83 28.13
C PRO A 88 -3.88 15.61 29.62
N GLN A 89 -4.91 15.60 30.48
CA GLN A 89 -4.75 15.42 31.91
C GLN A 89 -5.50 14.18 32.38
N GLU A 90 -4.86 13.40 33.27
CA GLU A 90 -5.48 12.27 33.94
C GLU A 90 -5.85 12.64 35.35
N VAL A 91 -7.13 12.53 35.70
CA VAL A 91 -7.64 12.90 37.04
C VAL A 91 -8.31 11.69 37.68
N LYS A 92 -7.86 11.31 38.85
CA LYS A 92 -8.48 10.25 39.68
C LYS A 92 -9.71 10.80 40.37
N VAL A 93 -10.88 10.20 40.11
CA VAL A 93 -12.14 10.69 40.68
C VAL A 93 -12.29 10.36 42.19
N ALA A 94 -11.61 9.33 42.70
CA ALA A 94 -11.74 8.82 44.06
C ALA A 94 -13.23 8.71 44.49
N LYS A 95 -13.64 9.42 45.55
CA LYS A 95 -15.04 9.47 46.02
C LYS A 95 -15.72 10.82 45.76
N GLN A 96 -15.10 11.67 44.94
CA GLN A 96 -15.63 13.02 44.66
C GLN A 96 -16.77 12.95 43.62
N LYS A 97 -17.83 13.70 43.90
CA LYS A 97 -18.97 13.84 42.93
C LYS A 97 -18.78 15.02 42.01
N ILE A 98 -17.91 15.97 42.36
CA ILE A 98 -17.59 17.14 41.54
C ILE A 98 -16.08 17.17 41.35
N VAL A 99 -15.63 17.23 40.08
CA VAL A 99 -14.22 17.25 39.72
C VAL A 99 -14.01 18.36 38.68
N ASP A 100 -13.58 19.52 39.16
CA ASP A 100 -13.21 20.64 38.28
C ASP A 100 -11.77 20.48 37.85
N VAL A 101 -11.50 20.78 36.54
CA VAL A 101 -10.20 20.57 35.96
C VAL A 101 -9.74 21.82 35.23
N VAL A 102 -8.50 22.22 35.48
CA VAL A 102 -7.83 23.29 34.76
C VAL A 102 -6.86 22.68 33.77
N LEU A 103 -7.09 22.87 32.47
CA LEU A 103 -6.20 22.42 31.42
C LEU A 103 -5.12 23.48 31.18
N VAL A 104 -3.90 22.99 31.05
CA VAL A 104 -2.72 23.81 30.68
C VAL A 104 -2.60 23.83 29.18
N GLU A 105 -2.44 25.02 28.59
CA GLU A 105 -2.19 25.15 27.14
C GLU A 105 -1.01 24.27 26.74
N ASP A 106 -1.18 23.45 25.69
CA ASP A 106 -0.10 22.65 25.15
C ASP A 106 0.80 23.50 24.26
N VAL A 107 1.70 24.25 24.88
CA VAL A 107 2.75 25.03 24.20
C VAL A 107 3.71 24.10 23.44
N SER A 108 3.69 22.79 23.73
CA SER A 108 4.57 21.78 23.10
C SER A 108 4.20 21.48 21.64
N SER A 109 3.01 21.85 21.16
CA SER A 109 2.69 21.78 19.72
C SER A 109 3.61 22.66 18.87
N LEU A 110 4.24 23.69 19.43
CA LEU A 110 5.23 24.54 18.76
C LEU A 110 6.64 23.92 18.75
N ASP A 111 6.92 22.98 19.66
CA ASP A 111 8.18 22.24 19.75
C ASP A 111 8.13 20.87 19.06
N GLU A 112 6.99 20.53 18.42
CA GLU A 112 6.87 19.32 17.63
C GLU A 112 7.96 19.28 16.56
N VAL A 113 8.75 18.21 16.58
CA VAL A 113 9.85 17.98 15.64
C VAL A 113 9.33 17.19 14.47
N VAL A 114 9.52 17.70 13.27
CA VAL A 114 9.15 17.02 12.02
C VAL A 114 10.39 16.60 11.25
N VAL A 115 10.25 15.51 10.53
CA VAL A 115 11.31 15.00 9.64
C VAL A 115 11.38 15.90 8.41
N VAL A 116 12.58 16.38 8.12
CA VAL A 116 12.91 17.16 6.92
C VAL A 116 14.05 16.49 6.17
N GLY A 117 14.40 16.99 4.99
CA GLY A 117 15.53 16.45 4.22
C GLY A 117 16.80 16.33 5.08
N TYR A 118 17.29 15.10 5.24
CA TYR A 118 18.51 14.77 5.99
C TYR A 118 18.54 15.26 7.45
N GLY A 119 17.41 15.30 8.13
CA GLY A 119 17.38 15.69 9.55
C GLY A 119 15.99 15.94 10.11
N ASN A 120 15.97 16.54 11.27
CA ASN A 120 14.74 16.91 11.96
C ASN A 120 14.76 18.42 12.21
N GLN A 121 13.60 19.07 12.07
CA GLN A 121 13.42 20.48 12.41
C GLN A 121 12.17 20.65 13.28
N ARG A 122 12.13 21.74 14.08
CA ARG A 122 10.88 22.11 14.75
C ARG A 122 9.83 22.48 13.71
N LYS A 123 8.61 21.99 13.85
CA LYS A 123 7.48 22.22 12.94
C LYS A 123 7.27 23.71 12.66
N VAL A 124 7.41 24.53 13.69
CA VAL A 124 7.30 26.00 13.57
C VAL A 124 8.38 26.59 12.68
N SER A 125 9.59 26.01 12.66
CA SER A 125 10.74 26.53 11.88
C SER A 125 10.68 26.16 10.41
N VAL A 126 9.95 25.10 10.03
CA VAL A 126 9.88 24.63 8.64
C VAL A 126 9.28 25.70 7.74
N VAL A 127 10.00 26.04 6.67
CA VAL A 127 9.56 26.99 5.63
C VAL A 127 9.04 26.25 4.40
N GLY A 128 9.67 25.17 4.00
CA GLY A 128 9.27 24.35 2.84
C GLY A 128 7.89 23.71 2.98
N ALA A 129 7.21 23.48 1.86
CA ALA A 129 5.89 22.84 1.83
C ALA A 129 6.03 21.35 2.06
N GLN A 130 5.50 20.88 3.18
CA GLN A 130 5.44 19.47 3.53
C GLN A 130 4.06 19.07 4.07
N SER A 131 3.74 17.79 3.93
CA SER A 131 2.58 17.17 4.59
C SER A 131 3.04 15.93 5.33
N THR A 132 2.66 15.82 6.58
CA THR A 132 2.86 14.61 7.38
C THR A 132 1.50 13.96 7.60
N MET A 133 1.44 12.64 7.49
CA MET A 133 0.23 11.85 7.71
C MET A 133 0.37 11.05 9.01
N ASP A 134 -0.71 10.92 9.76
CA ASP A 134 -0.77 10.03 10.93
C ASP A 134 -0.78 8.58 10.44
N VAL A 135 -0.02 7.73 11.11
CA VAL A 135 0.06 6.29 10.82
C VAL A 135 -1.29 5.60 10.91
N LYS A 136 -2.20 6.07 11.77
CA LYS A 136 -3.56 5.53 11.88
C LYS A 136 -4.35 5.62 10.57
N ASP A 137 -4.08 6.65 9.78
CA ASP A 137 -4.74 6.87 8.49
C ASP A 137 -4.20 5.96 7.39
N ILE A 138 -3.02 5.35 7.59
CA ILE A 138 -2.38 4.44 6.64
C ILE A 138 -2.82 2.98 6.86
N LYS A 139 -3.37 2.66 8.03
CA LYS A 139 -3.84 1.32 8.38
C LYS A 139 -5.05 0.94 7.54
N MET A 140 -4.80 0.37 6.38
CA MET A 140 -5.81 -0.19 5.48
C MET A 140 -5.45 -1.63 5.10
N PRO A 141 -6.46 -2.45 4.79
CA PRO A 141 -6.26 -3.79 4.30
C PRO A 141 -5.82 -3.79 2.82
N ALA A 142 -4.67 -3.19 2.52
CA ALA A 142 -4.04 -3.20 1.20
C ALA A 142 -2.68 -3.90 1.28
N ALA A 143 -2.30 -4.64 0.22
CA ALA A 143 -1.00 -5.29 0.16
C ALA A 143 0.12 -4.26 0.06
N SER A 144 -0.07 -3.25 -0.81
CA SER A 144 0.90 -2.19 -1.04
C SER A 144 0.54 -0.90 -0.30
N LEU A 145 1.51 -0.33 0.38
CA LEU A 145 1.32 0.90 1.13
C LEU A 145 1.02 2.11 0.22
N SER A 146 1.52 2.11 -1.02
CA SER A 146 1.22 3.15 -2.01
C SER A 146 -0.27 3.25 -2.34
N SER A 147 -0.99 2.13 -2.35
CA SER A 147 -2.44 2.11 -2.55
C SER A 147 -3.19 2.66 -1.34
N ALA A 148 -2.67 2.46 -0.13
CA ALA A 148 -3.27 2.97 1.11
C ALA A 148 -3.21 4.50 1.26
N ILE A 149 -2.26 5.18 0.62
CA ILE A 149 -2.10 6.64 0.71
C ILE A 149 -2.88 7.43 -0.34
N SER A 150 -3.50 6.73 -1.31
CA SER A 150 -4.27 7.37 -2.38
C SER A 150 -5.42 8.21 -1.81
N GLY A 151 -5.53 9.47 -2.28
CA GLY A 151 -6.56 10.42 -1.86
C GLY A 151 -6.46 10.94 -0.41
N ARG A 152 -5.42 10.56 0.36
CA ARG A 152 -5.27 10.92 1.78
C ARG A 152 -4.26 12.02 2.05
N ILE A 153 -3.37 12.28 1.10
CA ILE A 153 -2.33 13.30 1.23
C ILE A 153 -2.59 14.41 0.22
N ALA A 154 -2.82 15.63 0.69
CA ALA A 154 -3.03 16.77 -0.18
C ALA A 154 -1.86 16.96 -1.15
N GLY A 155 -2.14 17.06 -2.46
CA GLY A 155 -1.15 17.24 -3.51
C GLY A 155 -0.39 15.97 -3.92
N VAL A 156 -0.83 14.79 -3.45
CA VAL A 156 -0.37 13.48 -3.92
C VAL A 156 -1.47 12.84 -4.74
N VAL A 157 -1.14 12.43 -5.94
CA VAL A 157 -1.99 11.62 -6.82
C VAL A 157 -1.41 10.22 -6.85
N ALA A 158 -2.22 9.22 -6.59
CA ALA A 158 -1.84 7.82 -6.69
C ALA A 158 -2.85 7.09 -7.58
N VAL A 159 -2.36 6.29 -8.51
CA VAL A 159 -3.17 5.52 -9.45
C VAL A 159 -2.78 4.06 -9.36
N GLN A 160 -3.68 3.23 -8.88
CA GLN A 160 -3.54 1.78 -8.89
C GLN A 160 -3.93 1.24 -10.27
N ARG A 161 -3.00 0.57 -10.95
CA ARG A 161 -3.23 0.01 -12.28
C ARG A 161 -3.70 -1.43 -12.27
N SER A 162 -3.40 -2.15 -11.21
CA SER A 162 -3.76 -3.55 -11.02
C SER A 162 -4.27 -3.77 -9.59
N GLY A 163 -5.20 -4.69 -9.40
CA GLY A 163 -5.61 -5.22 -8.11
C GLY A 163 -5.22 -6.68 -7.96
N GLU A 164 -4.26 -7.15 -8.75
CA GLU A 164 -3.74 -8.52 -8.69
C GLU A 164 -2.96 -8.71 -7.38
N PRO A 165 -3.21 -9.80 -6.62
CA PRO A 165 -2.52 -10.07 -5.38
C PRO A 165 -1.00 -9.92 -5.49
N GLY A 166 -0.39 -9.13 -4.59
CA GLY A 166 1.04 -8.86 -4.60
C GLY A 166 1.55 -7.91 -5.70
N HIS A 167 0.70 -7.48 -6.64
CA HIS A 167 0.98 -6.55 -7.73
C HIS A 167 -0.02 -5.37 -7.76
N ASP A 168 -0.45 -4.92 -6.60
CA ASP A 168 -1.44 -3.86 -6.38
C ASP A 168 -0.81 -2.49 -6.12
N GLU A 169 0.45 -2.30 -6.45
CA GLU A 169 1.18 -1.05 -6.27
C GLU A 169 0.54 0.10 -7.06
N SER A 170 0.52 1.29 -6.43
CA SER A 170 0.08 2.51 -7.10
C SER A 170 1.26 3.34 -7.58
N ASP A 171 1.15 3.86 -8.80
CA ASP A 171 2.01 4.93 -9.28
C ASP A 171 1.69 6.22 -8.52
N ILE A 172 2.72 6.93 -8.05
CA ILE A 172 2.57 8.12 -7.22
C ILE A 172 3.18 9.32 -7.91
N TRP A 173 2.46 10.45 -7.89
CA TRP A 173 2.95 11.76 -8.34
C TRP A 173 2.65 12.82 -7.29
N ILE A 174 3.59 13.76 -7.14
CA ILE A 174 3.47 14.89 -6.22
C ILE A 174 3.31 16.15 -7.06
N ARG A 175 2.15 16.83 -6.90
CA ARG A 175 1.78 18.06 -7.66
C ARG A 175 1.72 17.88 -9.19
N GLY A 176 1.50 16.65 -9.67
CA GLY A 176 1.36 16.31 -11.08
C GLY A 176 2.62 15.76 -11.72
N LEU A 177 2.59 15.61 -13.04
CA LEU A 177 3.70 15.09 -13.83
C LEU A 177 4.71 16.22 -14.10
N SER A 178 5.94 16.05 -13.65
CA SER A 178 7.03 17.00 -13.87
C SER A 178 7.81 16.78 -15.17
N SER A 179 7.59 15.63 -15.83
CA SER A 179 8.25 15.24 -17.09
C SER A 179 7.27 14.54 -18.01
N LEU A 180 7.29 14.91 -19.30
CA LEU A 180 6.52 14.27 -20.36
C LEU A 180 7.10 12.91 -20.79
N LEU A 181 8.33 12.61 -20.40
CA LEU A 181 9.06 11.39 -20.80
C LEU A 181 8.84 10.21 -19.82
N GLY A 182 7.67 10.11 -19.19
CA GLY A 182 7.11 8.92 -18.52
C GLY A 182 7.95 8.24 -17.42
N GLN A 183 9.19 7.95 -17.64
CA GLN A 183 10.03 7.14 -16.74
C GLN A 183 10.64 7.92 -15.55
N SER A 184 10.64 9.26 -15.58
CA SER A 184 11.28 10.08 -14.55
C SER A 184 10.32 10.85 -13.67
N SER A 185 9.04 10.50 -13.64
CA SER A 185 7.99 11.24 -12.91
C SER A 185 7.71 10.75 -11.49
N SER A 186 8.30 9.63 -11.07
CA SER A 186 8.12 9.09 -9.72
C SER A 186 8.90 9.91 -8.68
N PRO A 187 8.34 10.12 -7.48
CA PRO A 187 9.05 10.80 -6.40
C PRO A 187 10.21 9.95 -5.86
N LEU A 188 11.21 10.62 -5.27
CA LEU A 188 12.22 9.95 -4.47
C LEU A 188 11.59 9.41 -3.19
N VAL A 189 11.76 8.13 -2.91
CA VAL A 189 11.29 7.51 -1.66
C VAL A 189 12.47 7.17 -0.76
N LEU A 190 12.42 7.63 0.48
CA LEU A 190 13.45 7.37 1.49
C LEU A 190 12.83 6.64 2.67
N VAL A 191 13.35 5.46 2.98
CA VAL A 191 13.01 4.71 4.20
C VAL A 191 14.20 4.76 5.13
N ASP A 192 14.03 5.37 6.30
CA ASP A 192 15.08 5.61 7.30
C ASP A 192 16.32 6.34 6.74
N GLY A 193 16.08 7.21 5.71
CA GLY A 193 17.11 8.01 5.05
C GLY A 193 17.80 7.34 3.87
N VAL A 194 17.44 6.10 3.52
CA VAL A 194 17.98 5.36 2.37
C VAL A 194 16.92 5.23 1.29
N GLU A 195 17.31 5.40 0.02
CA GLU A 195 16.39 5.22 -1.12
C GLU A 195 15.96 3.75 -1.24
N ARG A 196 14.69 3.47 -0.90
CA ARG A 196 14.08 2.14 -0.85
C ARG A 196 12.61 2.22 -1.24
N SER A 197 12.03 1.14 -1.77
CA SER A 197 10.59 1.02 -1.88
C SER A 197 9.95 0.92 -0.49
N PHE A 198 8.79 1.54 -0.33
CA PHE A 198 8.00 1.46 0.90
C PHE A 198 6.76 0.55 0.78
N ASN A 199 6.46 0.06 -0.44
CA ASN A 199 5.24 -0.70 -0.74
C ASN A 199 5.05 -1.93 0.14
N ASN A 200 6.16 -2.61 0.43
CA ASN A 200 6.15 -3.87 1.18
C ASN A 200 6.39 -3.70 2.69
N ILE A 201 6.44 -2.47 3.21
CA ILE A 201 6.56 -2.22 4.65
C ILE A 201 5.22 -2.46 5.32
N ASP A 202 5.23 -3.08 6.50
CA ASP A 202 4.04 -3.20 7.31
C ASP A 202 3.63 -1.83 7.88
N PRO A 203 2.37 -1.33 7.69
CA PRO A 203 1.93 -0.05 8.27
C PRO A 203 2.14 0.03 9.78
N GLU A 204 2.08 -1.10 10.53
CA GLU A 204 2.37 -1.10 11.97
C GLU A 204 3.82 -0.79 12.30
N ASP A 205 4.75 -0.96 11.36
CA ASP A 205 6.16 -0.66 11.56
C ASP A 205 6.51 0.82 11.30
N ILE A 206 5.57 1.61 10.78
CA ILE A 206 5.80 3.01 10.43
C ILE A 206 5.56 3.91 11.64
N GLU A 207 6.46 4.87 11.87
CA GLU A 207 6.31 5.94 12.84
C GLU A 207 5.76 7.21 12.22
N SER A 208 6.26 7.58 11.03
CA SER A 208 5.83 8.78 10.34
C SER A 208 5.97 8.66 8.83
N PHE A 209 5.07 9.32 8.11
CA PHE A 209 5.07 9.43 6.65
C PHE A 209 4.99 10.91 6.27
N THR A 210 6.03 11.42 5.62
CA THR A 210 6.15 12.85 5.28
C THR A 210 6.42 13.02 3.79
N VAL A 211 5.72 13.95 3.14
CA VAL A 211 5.89 14.28 1.73
C VAL A 211 6.40 15.71 1.60
N LEU A 212 7.57 15.87 0.98
CA LEU A 212 8.16 17.16 0.62
C LEU A 212 7.73 17.53 -0.79
N LYS A 213 7.13 18.72 -0.97
CA LYS A 213 6.38 19.08 -2.17
C LYS A 213 6.95 20.23 -2.99
N ASP A 214 7.87 21.00 -2.44
CA ASP A 214 8.46 22.17 -3.13
C ASP A 214 9.97 22.05 -3.31
N ALA A 215 10.49 22.86 -4.22
CA ALA A 215 11.90 22.87 -4.56
C ALA A 215 12.79 23.22 -3.37
N SER A 216 12.36 24.12 -2.46
CA SER A 216 13.17 24.48 -1.29
C SER A 216 13.34 23.31 -0.32
N ALA A 217 12.27 22.52 -0.10
CA ALA A 217 12.32 21.33 0.75
C ALA A 217 13.12 20.19 0.10
N THR A 218 13.15 20.10 -1.24
CA THR A 218 13.75 18.97 -1.98
C THR A 218 15.12 19.28 -2.58
N ALA A 219 15.58 20.53 -2.61
CA ALA A 219 16.87 20.94 -3.21
C ALA A 219 18.09 20.22 -2.62
N VAL A 220 18.05 19.86 -1.34
CA VAL A 220 19.12 19.06 -0.69
C VAL A 220 19.28 17.67 -1.32
N TYR A 221 18.30 17.18 -2.07
CA TYR A 221 18.35 15.93 -2.84
C TYR A 221 18.73 16.14 -4.32
N GLY A 222 18.89 17.41 -4.74
CA GLY A 222 19.39 17.82 -6.07
C GLY A 222 18.63 17.17 -7.22
N VAL A 223 19.32 16.41 -8.07
CA VAL A 223 18.74 15.74 -9.26
C VAL A 223 17.66 14.71 -8.93
N ARG A 224 17.57 14.25 -7.67
CA ARG A 224 16.56 13.28 -7.23
C ARG A 224 15.32 13.95 -6.64
N GLY A 225 15.40 15.26 -6.37
CA GLY A 225 14.33 16.02 -5.71
C GLY A 225 13.26 16.60 -6.63
N ALA A 226 13.42 16.51 -7.96
CA ALA A 226 12.57 17.18 -8.93
C ALA A 226 11.07 16.82 -8.84
N ASN A 227 10.77 15.54 -8.56
CA ASN A 227 9.41 15.00 -8.51
C ASN A 227 8.84 14.96 -7.08
N GLY A 228 9.47 15.68 -6.13
CA GLY A 228 9.14 15.59 -4.72
C GLY A 228 9.82 14.41 -4.02
N VAL A 229 9.71 14.39 -2.70
CA VAL A 229 10.35 13.35 -1.86
C VAL A 229 9.35 12.82 -0.86
N VAL A 230 9.27 11.50 -0.75
CA VAL A 230 8.52 10.78 0.29
C VAL A 230 9.50 10.26 1.32
N ILE A 231 9.30 10.62 2.59
CA ILE A 231 10.13 10.17 3.70
C ILE A 231 9.29 9.29 4.60
N VAL A 232 9.68 8.04 4.73
CA VAL A 232 9.07 7.05 5.62
C VAL A 232 10.06 6.76 6.75
N LYS A 233 9.60 6.86 7.97
CA LYS A 233 10.38 6.51 9.15
C LYS A 233 9.76 5.32 9.85
N THR A 234 10.56 4.31 10.13
CA THR A 234 10.13 3.13 10.88
C THR A 234 10.16 3.40 12.39
N LYS A 235 9.34 2.66 13.16
CA LYS A 235 9.23 2.81 14.61
C LYS A 235 10.58 2.54 15.29
N PRO A 236 11.14 3.50 16.04
CA PRO A 236 12.32 3.26 16.87
C PRO A 236 11.95 2.53 18.17
N GLY A 237 12.95 2.06 18.89
CA GLY A 237 12.81 1.64 20.25
C GLY A 237 12.31 2.77 21.17
N LYS A 238 11.78 2.42 22.35
CA LYS A 238 11.31 3.38 23.36
C LYS A 238 11.82 2.98 24.73
N VAL A 239 12.32 3.96 25.48
CA VAL A 239 12.70 3.72 26.87
C VAL A 239 11.46 3.38 27.71
N GLY A 240 11.52 2.29 28.44
CA GLY A 240 10.43 1.80 29.26
C GLY A 240 10.34 0.28 29.31
N LYS A 241 9.35 -0.23 30.05
CA LYS A 241 9.07 -1.67 30.09
C LYS A 241 8.71 -2.19 28.71
N PRO A 242 9.04 -3.44 28.37
CA PRO A 242 8.63 -4.06 27.12
C PRO A 242 7.11 -3.97 26.92
N GLN A 243 6.69 -3.46 25.77
CA GLN A 243 5.30 -3.39 25.34
C GLN A 243 5.12 -4.30 24.16
N PHE A 244 4.21 -5.25 24.27
CA PHE A 244 3.80 -6.14 23.20
C PHE A 244 2.54 -5.59 22.55
N SER A 245 2.47 -5.66 21.23
CA SER A 245 1.28 -5.36 20.45
C SER A 245 1.03 -6.48 19.48
N VAL A 246 -0.22 -6.88 19.37
CA VAL A 246 -0.70 -7.85 18.37
C VAL A 246 -1.85 -7.20 17.63
N ASP A 247 -1.76 -7.18 16.33
CA ASP A 247 -2.78 -6.66 15.43
C ASP A 247 -3.14 -7.75 14.42
N TYR A 248 -4.43 -8.01 14.23
CA TYR A 248 -4.91 -8.98 13.25
C TYR A 248 -6.22 -8.49 12.65
N TYR A 249 -6.33 -8.61 11.32
CA TYR A 249 -7.59 -8.39 10.63
C TYR A 249 -7.74 -9.30 9.41
N GLU A 250 -8.99 -9.52 9.04
CA GLU A 250 -9.41 -10.10 7.78
C GLU A 250 -10.28 -9.11 7.02
N SER A 251 -10.20 -9.14 5.70
CA SER A 251 -11.03 -8.31 4.85
C SER A 251 -11.40 -9.00 3.55
N PHE A 252 -12.49 -8.54 2.97
CA PHE A 252 -13.00 -9.00 1.69
C PHE A 252 -12.88 -7.86 0.69
N THR A 253 -12.37 -8.19 -0.49
CA THR A 253 -12.21 -7.24 -1.59
C THR A 253 -13.17 -7.59 -2.71
N ARG A 254 -13.63 -6.59 -3.45
CA ARG A 254 -14.41 -6.78 -4.67
C ARG A 254 -14.04 -5.73 -5.70
N LEU A 255 -14.39 -5.97 -6.95
CA LEU A 255 -14.25 -4.96 -7.99
C LEU A 255 -15.12 -3.75 -7.65
N THR A 256 -14.54 -2.55 -7.74
CA THR A 256 -15.29 -1.29 -7.56
C THR A 256 -16.31 -1.10 -8.66
N LYS A 257 -16.03 -1.60 -9.87
CA LYS A 257 -16.94 -1.64 -11.01
C LYS A 257 -16.68 -2.92 -11.79
N LYS A 258 -17.71 -3.74 -11.96
CA LYS A 258 -17.74 -4.85 -12.91
C LYS A 258 -18.29 -4.32 -14.23
N VAL A 259 -17.72 -4.73 -15.33
CA VAL A 259 -18.28 -4.42 -16.65
C VAL A 259 -19.44 -5.37 -16.91
N ASP A 260 -20.64 -4.83 -17.04
CA ASP A 260 -21.81 -5.61 -17.43
C ASP A 260 -21.74 -5.87 -18.93
N MET A 261 -21.59 -7.13 -19.31
CA MET A 261 -21.61 -7.58 -20.70
C MET A 261 -23.05 -7.86 -21.12
N ALA A 262 -23.36 -7.65 -22.40
CA ALA A 262 -24.63 -8.06 -22.93
C ALA A 262 -24.81 -9.58 -22.83
N ASP A 263 -25.97 -10.02 -22.36
CA ASP A 263 -26.33 -11.44 -22.41
C ASP A 263 -26.40 -11.95 -23.88
N ALA A 264 -26.42 -13.28 -24.04
CA ALA A 264 -26.39 -13.91 -25.34
C ALA A 264 -27.50 -13.44 -26.31
N TYR A 265 -28.69 -13.18 -25.79
CA TYR A 265 -29.85 -12.80 -26.60
C TYR A 265 -29.77 -11.34 -27.01
N THR A 266 -29.49 -10.45 -26.09
CA THR A 266 -29.23 -9.03 -26.36
C THR A 266 -28.06 -8.86 -27.34
N TYR A 267 -27.00 -9.68 -27.20
CA TYR A 267 -25.88 -9.68 -28.12
C TYR A 267 -26.29 -10.08 -29.54
N MET A 268 -27.08 -11.19 -29.68
CA MET A 268 -27.54 -11.66 -31.01
C MET A 268 -28.44 -10.65 -31.67
N ASP A 269 -29.38 -10.05 -30.95
CA ASP A 269 -30.30 -9.03 -31.46
C ASP A 269 -29.56 -7.77 -31.93
N ALA A 270 -28.65 -7.22 -31.09
CA ALA A 270 -27.82 -6.07 -31.44
C ALA A 270 -26.90 -6.37 -32.63
N ARG A 271 -26.36 -7.59 -32.71
CA ARG A 271 -25.51 -8.00 -33.82
C ARG A 271 -26.31 -8.14 -35.12
N ASN A 272 -27.53 -8.65 -35.04
CA ASN A 272 -28.44 -8.73 -36.18
C ASN A 272 -28.83 -7.35 -36.67
N GLU A 273 -29.17 -6.40 -35.79
CA GLU A 273 -29.44 -5.02 -36.15
C GLU A 273 -28.25 -4.37 -36.88
N ALA A 274 -27.05 -4.50 -36.32
CA ALA A 274 -25.83 -3.97 -36.93
C ALA A 274 -25.54 -4.58 -38.30
N GLN A 275 -25.74 -5.89 -38.46
CA GLN A 275 -25.53 -6.61 -39.73
C GLN A 275 -26.59 -6.22 -40.76
N MET A 276 -27.84 -6.08 -40.35
CA MET A 276 -28.93 -5.65 -41.21
C MET A 276 -28.66 -4.24 -41.75
N ASN A 277 -28.19 -3.32 -40.92
CA ASN A 277 -27.85 -1.95 -41.32
C ASN A 277 -26.64 -1.86 -42.27
N THR A 278 -25.74 -2.85 -42.22
CA THR A 278 -24.51 -2.85 -43.07
C THR A 278 -24.63 -3.66 -44.34
N SER A 279 -25.26 -4.82 -44.30
CA SER A 279 -25.28 -5.79 -45.40
C SER A 279 -26.68 -6.24 -45.81
N GLY A 280 -27.73 -5.84 -45.10
CA GLY A 280 -29.11 -6.25 -45.33
C GLY A 280 -29.39 -7.75 -45.00
N THR A 281 -28.52 -8.41 -44.22
CA THR A 281 -28.63 -9.82 -43.83
C THR A 281 -28.61 -9.98 -42.34
N LEU A 282 -29.21 -11.08 -41.83
CA LEU A 282 -29.09 -11.44 -40.42
C LEU A 282 -27.82 -12.23 -40.17
N LYS A 283 -27.16 -11.97 -39.04
CA LYS A 283 -26.01 -12.80 -38.58
C LYS A 283 -26.51 -14.08 -37.91
N TYR A 284 -27.56 -13.98 -37.13
CA TYR A 284 -28.18 -15.10 -36.40
C TYR A 284 -29.61 -15.22 -36.89
N SER A 285 -30.00 -16.39 -37.39
CA SER A 285 -31.37 -16.67 -37.83
C SER A 285 -32.32 -16.73 -36.60
N ALA A 286 -33.62 -16.57 -36.85
CA ALA A 286 -34.64 -16.74 -35.81
C ALA A 286 -34.57 -18.17 -35.22
N ALA A 287 -34.32 -19.19 -36.10
CA ALA A 287 -34.17 -20.56 -35.66
C ALA A 287 -32.96 -20.78 -34.71
N TYR A 288 -31.83 -20.13 -35.01
CA TYR A 288 -30.65 -20.19 -34.15
C TYR A 288 -30.90 -19.54 -32.76
N ILE A 289 -31.59 -18.39 -32.72
CA ILE A 289 -31.95 -17.74 -31.47
C ILE A 289 -32.92 -18.61 -30.65
N GLU A 290 -33.91 -19.25 -31.31
CA GLU A 290 -34.84 -20.18 -30.68
C GLU A 290 -34.10 -21.41 -30.14
N ALA A 291 -33.21 -22.02 -30.93
CA ALA A 291 -32.36 -23.14 -30.49
C ALA A 291 -31.53 -22.77 -29.27
N THR A 292 -30.95 -21.58 -29.23
CA THR A 292 -30.21 -21.09 -28.07
C THR A 292 -31.11 -20.94 -26.83
N LYS A 293 -32.35 -20.43 -27.01
CA LYS A 293 -33.31 -20.32 -25.90
C LYS A 293 -33.75 -21.69 -25.39
N LYS A 294 -34.02 -22.67 -26.27
CA LYS A 294 -34.34 -24.07 -25.90
C LYS A 294 -33.17 -24.71 -25.14
N SER A 295 -31.94 -24.51 -25.63
CA SER A 295 -30.70 -25.09 -25.06
C SER A 295 -30.40 -24.56 -23.65
N ASN A 296 -30.81 -23.35 -23.32
CA ASN A 296 -30.53 -22.69 -22.05
C ASN A 296 -31.79 -22.55 -21.14
N GLY A 297 -32.83 -23.34 -21.41
CA GLY A 297 -34.00 -23.48 -20.52
C GLY A 297 -35.00 -22.33 -20.55
N LEU A 298 -34.94 -21.42 -21.52
CA LEU A 298 -35.90 -20.32 -21.67
C LEU A 298 -37.14 -20.70 -22.48
N LEU A 299 -37.05 -21.76 -23.25
CA LEU A 299 -38.15 -22.37 -23.98
C LEU A 299 -38.22 -23.87 -23.74
N PRO A 300 -39.39 -24.52 -23.93
CA PRO A 300 -39.53 -25.98 -23.88
C PRO A 300 -38.57 -26.62 -24.88
N ASN A 301 -37.86 -27.67 -24.43
CA ASN A 301 -36.86 -28.36 -25.25
C ASN A 301 -37.44 -29.72 -25.67
N ASP A 302 -37.69 -29.85 -26.96
CA ASP A 302 -38.27 -31.03 -27.61
C ASP A 302 -37.21 -32.04 -28.09
N ASN A 303 -35.94 -31.61 -28.20
CA ASN A 303 -34.79 -32.45 -28.54
C ASN A 303 -33.55 -32.10 -27.72
N PRO A 304 -33.41 -32.56 -26.46
CA PRO A 304 -32.25 -32.22 -25.61
C PRO A 304 -30.91 -32.71 -26.16
N ARG A 305 -30.90 -33.66 -27.09
CA ARG A 305 -29.68 -34.14 -27.72
C ARG A 305 -29.11 -33.09 -28.66
N LEU A 306 -29.96 -32.40 -29.41
CA LEU A 306 -29.60 -31.37 -30.36
C LEU A 306 -29.58 -29.97 -29.70
N TYR A 307 -30.56 -29.66 -28.86
CA TYR A 307 -30.67 -28.36 -28.20
C TYR A 307 -30.08 -28.42 -26.79
N ASN A 308 -28.78 -28.14 -26.71
CA ASN A 308 -28.06 -28.15 -25.42
C ASN A 308 -27.00 -27.06 -25.37
N PRO A 309 -26.52 -26.65 -24.16
CA PRO A 309 -25.57 -25.54 -24.01
C PRO A 309 -24.19 -25.77 -24.65
N TYR A 310 -23.85 -26.99 -25.03
CA TYR A 310 -22.61 -27.26 -25.74
C TYR A 310 -22.68 -26.83 -27.22
N LEU A 311 -23.82 -27.03 -27.85
CA LEU A 311 -24.06 -26.72 -29.25
C LEU A 311 -24.53 -25.29 -29.46
N TYR A 312 -25.34 -24.75 -28.52
CA TYR A 312 -25.88 -23.39 -28.55
C TYR A 312 -25.60 -22.70 -27.22
N PRO A 313 -24.35 -22.31 -26.99
CA PRO A 313 -23.94 -21.73 -25.72
C PRO A 313 -24.54 -20.33 -25.48
N ALA A 314 -24.75 -20.00 -24.24
CA ALA A 314 -25.07 -18.65 -23.74
C ALA A 314 -24.22 -18.39 -22.50
N ILE A 315 -22.98 -17.94 -22.69
CA ILE A 315 -21.94 -17.89 -21.67
C ILE A 315 -21.74 -16.46 -21.20
N ASP A 316 -21.86 -16.20 -19.92
CA ASP A 316 -21.25 -15.04 -19.26
C ASP A 316 -19.82 -15.39 -18.91
N TRP A 317 -18.87 -14.89 -19.68
CA TRP A 317 -17.45 -15.20 -19.50
C TRP A 317 -16.91 -14.66 -18.19
N ALA A 318 -17.33 -13.47 -17.78
CA ALA A 318 -16.83 -12.83 -16.56
C ALA A 318 -17.33 -13.58 -15.32
N ASP A 319 -18.61 -13.93 -15.27
CA ASP A 319 -19.19 -14.69 -14.15
C ASP A 319 -18.61 -16.12 -14.05
N ASN A 320 -18.22 -16.71 -15.17
CA ASN A 320 -17.63 -18.03 -15.17
C ASN A 320 -16.16 -18.07 -14.74
N LEU A 321 -15.42 -16.93 -14.85
CA LEU A 321 -13.98 -16.90 -14.59
C LEU A 321 -13.60 -16.15 -13.33
N PHE A 322 -14.46 -15.26 -12.83
CA PHE A 322 -14.18 -14.45 -11.66
C PHE A 322 -15.18 -14.71 -10.53
N ASN A 323 -14.69 -14.63 -9.31
CA ASN A 323 -15.51 -14.60 -8.10
C ASN A 323 -15.87 -13.13 -7.81
N ASP A 324 -16.98 -12.90 -7.12
CA ASP A 324 -17.38 -11.55 -6.70
C ASP A 324 -16.50 -11.00 -5.58
N TRP A 325 -15.85 -11.88 -4.81
CA TRP A 325 -15.08 -11.54 -3.64
C TRP A 325 -13.68 -12.17 -3.67
N GLY A 326 -12.68 -11.36 -3.34
CA GLY A 326 -11.37 -11.79 -2.90
C GLY A 326 -11.27 -11.71 -1.39
N HIS A 327 -10.24 -12.32 -0.80
CA HIS A 327 -10.03 -12.36 0.63
C HIS A 327 -8.58 -12.02 0.96
N ASN A 328 -8.37 -11.16 1.95
CA ASN A 328 -7.05 -10.92 2.50
C ASN A 328 -7.04 -10.96 4.03
N ARG A 329 -5.90 -11.27 4.59
CA ARG A 329 -5.66 -11.37 6.02
C ARG A 329 -4.27 -10.83 6.35
N ARG A 330 -4.15 -10.20 7.51
CA ARG A 330 -2.91 -9.66 8.00
C ARG A 330 -2.77 -9.86 9.48
N GLY A 331 -1.59 -10.21 9.92
CA GLY A 331 -1.21 -10.27 11.33
C GLY A 331 0.12 -9.57 11.55
N ASN A 332 0.24 -8.78 12.61
CA ASN A 332 1.48 -8.15 13.06
C ASN A 332 1.66 -8.42 14.56
N ILE A 333 2.85 -8.83 14.92
CA ILE A 333 3.27 -8.96 16.32
C ILE A 333 4.51 -8.11 16.49
N ASN A 334 4.48 -7.15 17.40
CA ASN A 334 5.65 -6.32 17.67
C ASN A 334 5.92 -6.16 19.15
N ILE A 335 7.19 -5.89 19.47
CA ILE A 335 7.69 -5.60 20.81
C ILE A 335 8.53 -4.33 20.77
N ARG A 336 8.33 -3.47 21.73
CA ARG A 336 9.03 -2.19 21.88
C ARG A 336 9.39 -1.95 23.34
N GLY A 337 10.65 -1.60 23.58
CA GLY A 337 11.09 -1.39 24.97
C GLY A 337 12.53 -0.93 25.06
N GLY A 338 13.06 -0.84 26.30
CA GLY A 338 14.47 -0.57 26.52
C GLY A 338 14.77 0.30 27.73
N VAL A 339 16.04 0.54 27.92
CA VAL A 339 16.62 1.43 28.95
C VAL A 339 17.22 2.69 28.29
N PRO A 340 17.59 3.74 29.02
CA PRO A 340 18.13 4.98 28.41
C PRO A 340 19.32 4.78 27.48
N ASN A 341 20.15 3.75 27.74
CA ASN A 341 21.34 3.47 26.93
C ASN A 341 21.13 2.43 25.81
N ALA A 342 20.01 1.73 25.81
CA ALA A 342 19.69 0.73 24.78
C ALA A 342 18.17 0.57 24.67
N ASN A 343 17.61 0.88 23.54
CA ASN A 343 16.19 0.66 23.27
C ASN A 343 16.00 -0.01 21.92
N TYR A 344 14.92 -0.76 21.82
CA TYR A 344 14.69 -1.63 20.68
C TYR A 344 13.23 -1.62 20.24
N TYR A 345 13.04 -1.90 18.98
CA TYR A 345 11.79 -2.28 18.31
C TYR A 345 12.04 -3.54 17.51
N ALA A 346 11.15 -4.51 17.57
CA ALA A 346 11.16 -5.67 16.68
C ALA A 346 9.73 -6.05 16.31
N SER A 347 9.52 -6.42 15.05
CA SER A 347 8.23 -6.89 14.55
C SER A 347 8.38 -8.06 13.60
N LEU A 348 7.33 -8.87 13.55
CA LEU A 348 7.09 -9.90 12.54
C LEU A 348 5.66 -9.71 12.04
N SER A 349 5.46 -9.68 10.73
CA SER A 349 4.13 -9.62 10.17
C SER A 349 3.94 -10.60 9.02
N TYR A 350 2.70 -11.00 8.85
CA TYR A 350 2.23 -11.84 7.75
C TYR A 350 1.10 -11.12 7.03
N TYR A 351 1.13 -11.15 5.70
CA TYR A 351 0.06 -10.74 4.83
C TYR A 351 -0.24 -11.87 3.84
N GLY A 352 -1.51 -12.26 3.72
CA GLY A 352 -1.96 -13.25 2.76
C GLY A 352 -3.18 -12.75 2.00
N GLU A 353 -3.20 -12.95 0.67
CA GLU A 353 -4.27 -12.51 -0.21
C GLU A 353 -4.60 -13.58 -1.23
N THR A 354 -5.90 -13.75 -1.51
CA THR A 354 -6.42 -14.56 -2.62
C THR A 354 -7.12 -13.66 -3.62
N GLY A 355 -6.78 -13.82 -4.89
CA GLY A 355 -7.40 -13.06 -5.98
C GLY A 355 -8.83 -13.51 -6.29
N MET A 356 -9.46 -12.77 -7.18
CA MET A 356 -10.85 -13.00 -7.58
C MET A 356 -11.02 -13.98 -8.75
N THR A 357 -9.94 -14.52 -9.35
CA THR A 357 -10.07 -15.58 -10.35
C THR A 357 -10.63 -16.84 -9.71
N ARG A 358 -11.53 -17.53 -10.44
CA ARG A 358 -12.05 -18.83 -9.98
C ARG A 358 -10.93 -19.86 -9.91
N ASN A 359 -11.00 -20.69 -8.88
CA ASN A 359 -10.04 -21.76 -8.67
C ASN A 359 -10.49 -23.03 -9.38
N PHE A 360 -9.88 -23.29 -10.53
CA PHE A 360 -10.04 -24.57 -11.24
C PHE A 360 -8.91 -25.50 -10.81
N LYS A 361 -9.29 -26.62 -10.16
CA LYS A 361 -8.35 -27.65 -9.75
C LYS A 361 -8.15 -28.63 -10.91
N LEU A 362 -6.93 -28.76 -11.37
CA LEU A 362 -6.50 -29.77 -12.30
C LEU A 362 -5.66 -30.83 -11.58
N GLU A 363 -5.36 -31.95 -12.22
CA GLU A 363 -4.57 -33.01 -11.58
C GLU A 363 -3.23 -32.55 -11.02
N ASN A 364 -2.53 -31.63 -11.76
CA ASN A 364 -1.15 -31.24 -11.47
C ASN A 364 -1.01 -29.82 -10.92
N TYR A 365 -2.04 -28.98 -10.99
CA TYR A 365 -2.01 -27.58 -10.52
C TYR A 365 -3.42 -27.01 -10.31
N ASN A 366 -3.48 -25.79 -9.78
CA ASN A 366 -4.72 -25.02 -9.64
C ASN A 366 -4.51 -23.57 -10.14
N THR A 367 -5.60 -22.85 -10.33
CA THR A 367 -5.59 -21.49 -10.86
C THR A 367 -5.86 -20.42 -9.81
N GLN A 368 -5.79 -20.79 -8.53
CA GLN A 368 -6.00 -19.85 -7.43
C GLN A 368 -4.88 -18.81 -7.41
N MET A 369 -5.21 -17.57 -7.71
CA MET A 369 -4.28 -16.48 -7.43
C MET A 369 -4.08 -16.35 -5.93
N LYS A 370 -2.83 -16.40 -5.49
CA LYS A 370 -2.49 -16.32 -4.09
C LYS A 370 -1.17 -15.61 -3.91
N TYR A 371 -1.09 -14.71 -2.91
CA TYR A 371 0.14 -14.06 -2.49
C TYR A 371 0.28 -14.11 -0.98
N ASP A 372 1.42 -14.57 -0.51
CA ASP A 372 1.80 -14.60 0.90
C ASP A 372 3.07 -13.79 1.11
N ARG A 373 3.10 -12.91 2.11
CA ARG A 373 4.28 -12.10 2.45
C ARG A 373 4.55 -12.14 3.94
N TYR A 374 5.81 -12.38 4.28
CA TYR A 374 6.33 -12.37 5.65
C TYR A 374 7.31 -11.23 5.78
N ASN A 375 7.02 -10.26 6.65
CA ASN A 375 7.89 -9.12 6.91
C ASN A 375 8.56 -9.27 8.27
N PHE A 376 9.75 -8.70 8.38
CA PHE A 376 10.44 -8.53 9.66
C PHE A 376 11.06 -7.14 9.71
N THR A 377 11.07 -6.52 10.90
CA THR A 377 11.70 -5.23 11.16
C THR A 377 12.34 -5.26 12.54
N SER A 378 13.58 -4.78 12.64
CA SER A 378 14.30 -4.65 13.91
C SER A 378 15.09 -3.36 13.92
N ASN A 379 14.81 -2.49 14.88
CA ASN A 379 15.52 -1.24 15.11
C ASN A 379 16.11 -1.25 16.53
N LEU A 380 17.40 -1.06 16.62
CA LEU A 380 18.15 -1.00 17.88
C LEU A 380 18.89 0.33 17.97
N ASN A 381 18.60 1.09 18.99
CA ASN A 381 19.30 2.34 19.31
C ASN A 381 20.16 2.11 20.56
N LEU A 382 21.46 2.31 20.44
CA LEU A 382 22.44 2.17 21.50
C LEU A 382 23.08 3.54 21.81
N LYS A 383 23.29 3.82 23.07
CA LYS A 383 24.05 4.99 23.54
C LYS A 383 25.26 4.52 24.39
N PRO A 384 26.36 4.12 23.71
CA PRO A 384 27.56 3.67 24.42
C PRO A 384 28.13 4.74 25.36
N THR A 385 27.96 6.01 24.99
CA THR A 385 28.28 7.15 25.82
C THR A 385 27.13 8.16 25.79
N SER A 386 27.16 9.17 26.67
CA SER A 386 26.16 10.26 26.66
C SER A 386 26.17 11.10 25.37
N LYS A 387 27.27 11.01 24.57
CA LYS A 387 27.50 11.79 23.35
C LYS A 387 27.53 10.95 22.08
N THR A 388 27.52 9.63 22.19
CA THR A 388 27.57 8.72 21.06
C THR A 388 26.27 7.95 20.95
N THR A 389 25.66 7.95 19.77
CA THR A 389 24.47 7.13 19.46
C THR A 389 24.81 6.23 18.28
N VAL A 390 24.42 4.98 18.36
CA VAL A 390 24.52 3.98 17.29
C VAL A 390 23.13 3.45 16.99
N ASP A 391 22.65 3.69 15.77
CA ASP A 391 21.38 3.17 15.29
C ASP A 391 21.66 2.00 14.35
N LEU A 392 21.04 0.86 14.62
CA LEU A 392 21.10 -0.34 13.80
C LEU A 392 19.68 -0.63 13.29
N GLY A 393 19.50 -0.65 11.98
CA GLY A 393 18.26 -1.00 11.33
C GLY A 393 18.42 -2.26 10.49
N PHE A 394 17.48 -3.19 10.62
CA PHE A 394 17.42 -4.43 9.85
C PHE A 394 15.99 -4.74 9.52
N SER A 395 15.65 -4.81 8.23
CA SER A 395 14.28 -5.07 7.78
C SER A 395 14.26 -5.81 6.46
N GLY A 396 13.13 -6.43 6.17
CA GLY A 396 12.97 -7.10 4.88
C GLY A 396 11.67 -7.88 4.80
N TYR A 397 11.51 -8.58 3.68
CA TYR A 397 10.38 -9.46 3.47
C TYR A 397 10.75 -10.66 2.60
N LEU A 398 9.93 -11.70 2.74
CA LEU A 398 9.85 -12.86 1.84
C LEU A 398 8.44 -12.87 1.25
N GLY A 399 8.32 -12.82 -0.07
CA GLY A 399 7.06 -12.89 -0.82
C GLY A 399 6.99 -14.18 -1.62
N GLN A 400 5.81 -14.81 -1.63
CA GLN A 400 5.52 -15.99 -2.43
C GLN A 400 4.18 -15.83 -3.11
N GLY A 401 4.18 -15.85 -4.44
CA GLY A 401 2.99 -15.74 -5.27
C GLY A 401 2.76 -17.00 -6.10
N HIS A 402 1.49 -17.34 -6.31
CA HIS A 402 1.02 -18.36 -7.24
C HIS A 402 -0.05 -17.76 -8.13
N TYR A 403 0.10 -17.90 -9.46
CA TYR A 403 -0.75 -17.21 -10.43
C TYR A 403 -1.02 -18.11 -11.63
N PRO A 404 -2.18 -17.97 -12.31
CA PRO A 404 -2.35 -18.53 -13.64
C PRO A 404 -1.33 -17.92 -14.60
N GLN A 405 -0.97 -18.67 -15.64
CA GLN A 405 0.03 -18.23 -16.60
C GLN A 405 -0.39 -16.95 -17.36
N SER A 406 -1.68 -16.80 -17.65
CA SER A 406 -2.23 -15.61 -18.30
C SER A 406 -2.44 -14.48 -17.28
N SER A 407 -2.04 -13.25 -17.64
CA SER A 407 -2.25 -12.09 -16.79
C SER A 407 -3.74 -11.76 -16.63
N THR A 408 -4.10 -11.14 -15.51
CA THR A 408 -5.47 -10.67 -15.25
C THR A 408 -5.99 -9.75 -16.37
N SER A 409 -5.14 -8.86 -16.91
CA SER A 409 -5.50 -7.99 -18.04
C SER A 409 -5.83 -8.79 -19.29
N SER A 410 -5.07 -9.86 -19.61
CA SER A 410 -5.33 -10.72 -20.76
C SER A 410 -6.62 -11.51 -20.61
N LEU A 411 -6.91 -11.98 -19.38
CA LEU A 411 -8.16 -12.68 -19.07
C LEU A 411 -9.37 -11.75 -19.21
N TYR A 412 -9.29 -10.52 -18.70
CA TYR A 412 -10.34 -9.52 -18.88
C TYR A 412 -10.55 -9.16 -20.35
N ALA A 413 -9.47 -8.92 -21.09
CA ALA A 413 -9.56 -8.65 -22.53
C ALA A 413 -10.22 -9.81 -23.28
N ALA A 414 -9.88 -11.05 -22.95
CA ALA A 414 -10.50 -12.22 -23.55
C ALA A 414 -12.01 -12.32 -23.24
N CYS A 415 -12.42 -12.03 -21.99
CA CYS A 415 -13.84 -12.01 -21.60
C CYS A 415 -14.64 -10.94 -22.38
N MET A 416 -14.03 -9.78 -22.69
CA MET A 416 -14.68 -8.72 -23.45
C MET A 416 -14.71 -8.99 -24.96
N ASP A 417 -13.69 -9.68 -25.48
CA ASP A 417 -13.50 -9.93 -26.90
C ASP A 417 -14.31 -11.11 -27.42
N VAL A 418 -14.54 -12.11 -26.56
CA VAL A 418 -15.21 -13.36 -26.93
C VAL A 418 -16.71 -13.21 -26.70
N ASN A 419 -17.48 -13.37 -27.78
CA ASN A 419 -18.94 -13.24 -27.67
C ASN A 419 -19.56 -14.43 -26.90
N PRO A 420 -20.76 -14.24 -26.31
CA PRO A 420 -21.38 -15.22 -25.42
C PRO A 420 -21.90 -16.48 -26.11
N VAL A 421 -22.00 -16.51 -27.44
CA VAL A 421 -22.62 -17.58 -28.21
C VAL A 421 -21.66 -18.35 -29.12
N ILE A 422 -20.35 -18.12 -28.98
CA ILE A 422 -19.37 -18.62 -29.97
C ILE A 422 -18.99 -20.10 -29.73
N TYR A 423 -18.76 -20.50 -28.49
CA TYR A 423 -18.42 -21.87 -28.07
C TYR A 423 -18.67 -22.06 -26.57
N PRO A 424 -18.84 -23.30 -26.10
CA PRO A 424 -18.97 -23.59 -24.67
C PRO A 424 -17.63 -23.44 -23.94
N LEU A 425 -17.66 -23.40 -22.59
CA LEU A 425 -16.46 -23.44 -21.75
C LEU A 425 -15.57 -24.63 -22.10
N LEU A 426 -16.17 -25.82 -22.11
CA LEU A 426 -15.60 -27.10 -22.48
C LEU A 426 -16.56 -27.84 -23.39
N LEU A 427 -16.03 -28.70 -24.23
CA LEU A 427 -16.81 -29.67 -24.98
C LEU A 427 -17.27 -30.82 -24.07
N PRO A 428 -18.27 -31.64 -24.46
CA PRO A 428 -18.74 -32.79 -23.66
C PRO A 428 -17.65 -33.78 -23.24
N ASN A 429 -16.61 -33.95 -24.06
CA ASN A 429 -15.43 -34.77 -23.74
C ASN A 429 -14.42 -34.10 -22.79
N GLY A 430 -14.74 -32.93 -22.22
CA GLY A 430 -13.85 -32.20 -21.32
C GLY A 430 -12.68 -31.44 -21.95
N THR A 431 -12.63 -31.39 -23.29
CA THR A 431 -11.59 -30.62 -23.99
C THR A 431 -11.97 -29.16 -24.20
N VAL A 432 -10.97 -28.29 -24.42
CA VAL A 432 -11.18 -26.87 -24.67
C VAL A 432 -11.72 -26.68 -26.10
N SER A 433 -12.82 -25.91 -26.19
CA SER A 433 -13.42 -25.55 -27.45
C SER A 433 -12.79 -24.30 -28.07
N GLY A 434 -12.81 -24.20 -29.40
CA GLY A 434 -12.36 -23.03 -30.18
C GLY A 434 -13.02 -22.98 -31.56
N ILE A 435 -12.68 -21.98 -32.37
CA ILE A 435 -13.16 -21.86 -33.76
C ILE A 435 -12.07 -22.27 -34.75
N ASN A 436 -10.85 -21.82 -34.51
CA ASN A 436 -9.68 -22.22 -35.32
C ASN A 436 -8.39 -22.05 -34.50
N SER A 437 -7.29 -22.58 -35.02
CA SER A 437 -5.99 -22.60 -34.34
C SER A 437 -5.33 -21.22 -34.14
N GLN A 438 -5.82 -20.20 -34.84
CA GLN A 438 -5.21 -18.87 -34.86
C GLN A 438 -6.07 -17.80 -34.19
N GLN A 439 -7.33 -18.08 -33.85
CA GLN A 439 -8.24 -17.10 -33.31
C GLN A 439 -8.44 -17.29 -31.79
N LYS A 440 -8.65 -16.15 -31.16
CA LYS A 440 -8.98 -15.87 -29.76
C LYS A 440 -9.17 -17.09 -28.90
N PHE A 441 -8.25 -17.26 -27.99
CA PHE A 441 -8.28 -18.33 -27.01
C PHE A 441 -9.58 -18.28 -26.23
N ASN A 442 -10.18 -19.44 -26.04
CA ASN A 442 -11.25 -19.62 -25.08
C ASN A 442 -10.83 -19.05 -23.70
N PRO A 443 -11.56 -18.07 -23.11
CA PRO A 443 -11.18 -17.46 -21.85
C PRO A 443 -11.00 -18.46 -20.71
N TYR A 444 -11.82 -19.51 -20.67
CA TYR A 444 -11.63 -20.63 -19.74
C TYR A 444 -10.30 -21.36 -20.01
N GLY A 445 -9.99 -21.62 -21.26
CA GLY A 445 -8.73 -22.24 -21.67
C GLY A 445 -7.51 -21.41 -21.24
N LEU A 446 -7.59 -20.10 -21.37
CA LEU A 446 -6.54 -19.17 -20.91
C LEU A 446 -6.32 -19.25 -19.38
N LEU A 447 -7.40 -19.27 -18.60
CA LEU A 447 -7.31 -19.32 -17.13
C LEU A 447 -6.98 -20.72 -16.65
N ALA A 448 -7.77 -21.73 -17.07
CA ALA A 448 -7.72 -23.05 -16.48
C ALA A 448 -6.68 -23.96 -17.12
N ARG A 449 -6.39 -23.79 -18.42
CA ARG A 449 -5.59 -24.72 -19.22
C ARG A 449 -4.30 -24.10 -19.81
N GLY A 450 -4.00 -22.83 -19.46
CA GLY A 450 -2.80 -22.14 -19.93
C GLY A 450 -1.52 -22.48 -19.15
N GLY A 451 -1.66 -23.10 -17.97
CA GLY A 451 -0.57 -23.33 -17.02
C GLY A 451 -0.57 -22.32 -15.89
N TYR A 452 0.58 -22.19 -15.19
CA TYR A 452 0.73 -21.34 -14.03
C TYR A 452 2.16 -20.83 -13.88
N TYR A 453 2.36 -19.84 -13.00
CA TYR A 453 3.70 -19.51 -12.53
C TYR A 453 3.73 -19.29 -11.03
N ASP A 454 4.89 -19.62 -10.44
CA ASP A 454 5.23 -19.30 -9.08
C ASP A 454 6.26 -18.19 -9.05
N GLU A 455 6.04 -17.20 -8.20
CA GLU A 455 6.96 -16.10 -7.97
C GLU A 455 7.45 -16.13 -6.53
N PHE A 456 8.76 -16.07 -6.35
CA PHE A 456 9.39 -15.86 -5.06
C PHE A 456 10.15 -14.56 -5.10
N SER A 457 9.96 -13.69 -4.11
CA SER A 457 10.70 -12.44 -3.94
C SER A 457 11.24 -12.32 -2.53
N SER A 458 12.40 -11.72 -2.39
CA SER A 458 13.01 -11.43 -1.10
C SER A 458 13.76 -10.10 -1.13
N GLN A 459 13.63 -9.35 -0.07
CA GLN A 459 14.36 -8.10 0.13
C GLN A 459 14.95 -8.09 1.53
N LEU A 460 16.22 -7.67 1.62
CA LEU A 460 16.91 -7.43 2.86
C LEU A 460 17.46 -6.02 2.83
N ASN A 461 17.16 -5.24 3.84
CA ASN A 461 17.62 -3.88 4.05
C ASN A 461 18.37 -3.82 5.38
N SER A 462 19.55 -3.25 5.38
CA SER A 462 20.34 -3.04 6.61
C SER A 462 20.98 -1.67 6.62
N ASN A 463 21.05 -1.05 7.77
CA ASN A 463 21.77 0.21 7.94
C ASN A 463 22.38 0.32 9.34
N ILE A 464 23.53 0.95 9.39
CA ILE A 464 24.25 1.32 10.61
C ILE A 464 24.51 2.82 10.54
N ARG A 465 24.04 3.56 11.53
CA ARG A 465 24.33 4.99 11.69
C ARG A 465 25.01 5.22 13.02
N VAL A 466 26.11 5.93 12.99
CA VAL A 466 26.81 6.41 14.19
C VAL A 466 26.72 7.91 14.22
N LYS A 467 26.24 8.46 15.31
CA LYS A 467 26.18 9.90 15.58
C LYS A 467 27.05 10.21 16.81
N GLN A 468 27.87 11.24 16.70
CA GLN A 468 28.72 11.75 17.77
C GLN A 468 28.43 13.23 17.99
N ASP A 469 28.03 13.61 19.20
CA ASP A 469 27.93 15.00 19.61
C ASP A 469 29.33 15.56 19.90
N LEU A 470 29.68 16.66 19.24
CA LEU A 470 31.01 17.28 19.28
C LEU A 470 31.09 18.50 20.21
N ASP A 471 30.20 18.60 21.20
CA ASP A 471 30.10 19.69 22.16
C ASP A 471 31.23 19.66 23.23
N PHE A 472 32.48 19.46 22.81
CA PHE A 472 33.63 19.40 23.70
C PHE A 472 34.07 20.78 24.19
N TRP A 473 33.82 21.83 23.39
CA TRP A 473 34.18 23.21 23.71
C TRP A 473 32.94 24.13 23.68
N LYS A 474 33.03 25.28 24.30
CA LYS A 474 31.91 26.28 24.32
C LYS A 474 31.46 26.68 22.90
N TRP A 475 32.39 26.78 21.95
CA TRP A 475 32.08 27.15 20.56
C TRP A 475 31.45 26.01 19.75
N SER A 476 31.79 24.75 20.05
CA SER A 476 31.26 23.59 19.34
C SER A 476 29.93 23.08 19.93
N LYS A 477 29.39 23.75 20.93
CA LYS A 477 28.08 23.39 21.51
C LYS A 477 27.00 23.42 20.44
N GLY A 478 26.29 22.31 20.28
CA GLY A 478 25.27 22.11 19.25
C GLY A 478 25.80 21.52 17.94
N LEU A 479 27.12 21.23 17.84
CA LEU A 479 27.70 20.54 16.70
C LEU A 479 27.65 19.03 16.91
N SER A 480 27.24 18.29 15.86
CA SER A 480 27.30 16.83 15.83
C SER A 480 27.76 16.32 14.46
N ALA A 481 28.46 15.20 14.45
CA ALA A 481 28.83 14.47 13.23
C ALA A 481 28.06 13.15 13.18
N SER A 482 27.67 12.71 11.99
CA SER A 482 27.15 11.37 11.80
C SER A 482 27.67 10.71 10.53
N ALA A 483 27.79 9.38 10.58
CA ALA A 483 28.11 8.54 9.44
C ALA A 483 27.09 7.40 9.36
N MET A 484 26.69 7.03 8.15
CA MET A 484 25.80 5.91 7.89
C MET A 484 26.30 5.07 6.73
N VAL A 485 26.16 3.77 6.87
CA VAL A 485 26.33 2.78 5.79
C VAL A 485 25.07 1.93 5.74
N ALA A 486 24.54 1.75 4.52
CA ALA A 486 23.42 0.83 4.28
C ALA A 486 23.81 -0.16 3.17
N PHE A 487 23.30 -1.38 3.33
CA PHE A 487 23.46 -2.47 2.38
C PHE A 487 22.10 -3.14 2.16
N ASP A 488 21.65 -3.12 0.91
CA ASP A 488 20.34 -3.65 0.53
C ASP A 488 20.51 -4.67 -0.60
N THR A 489 19.71 -5.75 -0.54
CA THR A 489 19.61 -6.74 -1.61
C THR A 489 18.16 -7.01 -1.94
N TYR A 490 17.92 -7.24 -3.22
CA TYR A 490 16.61 -7.69 -3.72
C TYR A 490 16.82 -8.88 -4.66
N ASN A 491 15.98 -9.91 -4.52
CA ASN A 491 15.98 -11.07 -5.41
C ASN A 491 14.52 -11.42 -5.72
N SER A 492 14.25 -11.70 -7.00
CA SER A 492 12.99 -12.26 -7.47
C SER A 492 13.25 -13.38 -8.45
N ARG A 493 12.43 -14.41 -8.40
CA ARG A 493 12.49 -15.54 -9.33
C ARG A 493 11.07 -15.97 -9.69
N LYS A 494 10.80 -16.02 -11.02
CA LYS A 494 9.54 -16.56 -11.57
C LYS A 494 9.82 -17.88 -12.26
N ARG A 495 9.05 -18.92 -11.90
CA ARG A 495 9.02 -20.21 -12.56
C ARG A 495 7.72 -20.34 -13.30
N LYS A 496 7.75 -20.31 -14.64
CA LYS A 496 6.58 -20.38 -15.50
C LYS A 496 6.43 -21.79 -16.07
N TYR A 497 5.24 -22.35 -15.93
CA TYR A 497 4.86 -23.64 -16.47
C TYR A 497 3.75 -23.40 -17.49
N ASN A 498 4.07 -23.55 -18.77
CA ASN A 498 3.10 -23.44 -19.83
C ASN A 498 2.50 -24.79 -20.14
N ARG A 499 1.18 -24.86 -20.24
CA ARG A 499 0.49 -26.05 -20.68
C ARG A 499 0.24 -25.98 -22.18
N ASN A 500 0.61 -27.04 -22.88
CA ASN A 500 0.30 -27.20 -24.30
C ASN A 500 -1.06 -27.89 -24.42
N GLU A 501 -2.14 -27.09 -24.39
CA GLU A 501 -3.50 -27.58 -24.38
C GLU A 501 -3.97 -27.89 -25.80
N PRO A 502 -4.54 -29.10 -26.06
CA PRO A 502 -5.20 -29.41 -27.30
C PRO A 502 -6.55 -28.67 -27.41
N MET A 503 -6.93 -28.30 -28.62
CA MET A 503 -8.20 -27.61 -28.87
C MET A 503 -9.00 -28.36 -29.93
N TYR A 504 -10.29 -28.44 -29.72
CA TYR A 504 -11.23 -29.14 -30.57
C TYR A 504 -12.44 -28.28 -30.93
N THR A 505 -13.15 -28.67 -31.96
CA THR A 505 -14.50 -28.20 -32.31
C THR A 505 -15.36 -29.37 -32.70
N PHE A 506 -16.68 -29.19 -32.80
CA PHE A 506 -17.55 -30.19 -33.36
C PHE A 506 -17.26 -30.40 -34.83
N ALA A 507 -17.25 -31.65 -35.29
CA ALA A 507 -17.01 -31.99 -36.69
C ALA A 507 -18.27 -31.89 -37.56
N GLY A 508 -19.45 -31.75 -36.94
CA GLY A 508 -20.73 -31.67 -37.62
C GLY A 508 -20.89 -30.48 -38.56
N LYS A 509 -21.96 -30.47 -39.34
CA LYS A 509 -22.33 -29.38 -40.24
C LYS A 509 -23.60 -28.68 -39.73
N THR A 510 -23.75 -27.44 -40.10
CA THR A 510 -24.99 -26.68 -39.83
C THR A 510 -25.73 -26.44 -41.15
N ASP A 511 -27.03 -26.29 -41.08
CA ASP A 511 -27.88 -25.85 -42.18
C ASP A 511 -27.68 -24.33 -42.47
N GLU A 512 -28.42 -23.83 -43.45
CA GLU A 512 -28.44 -22.42 -43.85
C GLU A 512 -28.89 -21.46 -42.73
N ASN A 513 -29.62 -21.97 -41.72
CA ASN A 513 -30.08 -21.25 -40.58
C ASN A 513 -29.10 -21.31 -39.38
N GLY A 514 -27.98 -22.03 -39.50
CA GLY A 514 -26.99 -22.25 -38.45
C GLY A 514 -27.40 -23.33 -37.45
N ILE A 515 -28.39 -24.15 -37.76
CA ILE A 515 -28.82 -25.28 -36.95
C ILE A 515 -27.98 -26.50 -37.25
N TRP A 516 -27.48 -27.18 -36.23
CA TRP A 516 -26.68 -28.38 -36.38
C TRP A 516 -27.52 -29.51 -37.03
N ILE A 517 -26.96 -30.20 -38.01
CA ILE A 517 -27.56 -31.34 -38.67
C ILE A 517 -27.15 -32.58 -37.85
N GLU A 518 -28.15 -33.25 -37.22
CA GLU A 518 -27.95 -34.29 -36.22
C GLU A 518 -27.11 -35.44 -36.74
N ASP A 519 -27.43 -35.97 -37.95
CA ASP A 519 -26.73 -37.09 -38.56
C ASP A 519 -25.23 -36.83 -38.87
N THR A 520 -24.81 -35.54 -38.92
CA THR A 520 -23.40 -35.22 -39.12
C THR A 520 -22.62 -34.95 -37.82
N LEU A 521 -23.32 -34.90 -36.71
CA LEU A 521 -22.79 -34.45 -35.42
C LEU A 521 -22.36 -35.60 -34.51
N PHE A 522 -23.00 -36.74 -34.69
CA PHE A 522 -22.79 -37.93 -33.82
C PHE A 522 -22.24 -39.11 -34.63
N ASP A 523 -21.43 -39.92 -33.98
CA ASP A 523 -20.99 -41.21 -34.47
C ASP A 523 -22.18 -42.19 -34.50
N GLU A 524 -22.37 -42.88 -35.61
CA GLU A 524 -23.53 -43.78 -35.79
C GLU A 524 -23.49 -45.02 -34.87
N GLU A 525 -22.28 -45.50 -34.50
CA GLU A 525 -22.11 -46.71 -33.70
C GLU A 525 -22.14 -46.42 -32.22
N THR A 526 -21.44 -45.33 -31.77
CA THR A 526 -21.28 -45.03 -30.36
C THR A 526 -22.31 -44.02 -29.83
N GLY A 527 -22.86 -43.22 -30.74
CA GLY A 527 -23.75 -42.10 -30.38
C GLY A 527 -23.04 -40.91 -29.74
N ASP A 528 -21.71 -40.90 -29.71
CA ASP A 528 -20.90 -39.83 -29.17
C ASP A 528 -20.73 -38.71 -30.17
N TYR A 529 -20.41 -37.49 -29.69
CA TYR A 529 -20.12 -36.34 -30.56
C TYR A 529 -18.84 -36.59 -31.40
N LEU A 530 -18.90 -36.20 -32.65
CA LEU A 530 -17.74 -36.14 -33.53
C LEU A 530 -16.98 -34.81 -33.36
N TYR A 531 -15.65 -34.91 -33.18
CA TYR A 531 -14.79 -33.76 -32.98
C TYR A 531 -13.75 -33.61 -34.08
N SER A 532 -13.47 -32.35 -34.47
CA SER A 532 -12.34 -31.97 -35.29
C SER A 532 -11.25 -31.33 -34.45
N VAL A 533 -10.00 -31.71 -34.72
CA VAL A 533 -8.84 -31.14 -34.02
C VAL A 533 -8.54 -29.77 -34.62
N LEU A 534 -8.51 -28.74 -33.81
CA LEU A 534 -8.08 -27.39 -34.17
C LEU A 534 -6.60 -27.16 -33.87
N LYS A 535 -6.14 -27.73 -32.77
CA LYS A 535 -4.76 -27.69 -32.31
C LYS A 535 -4.38 -29.03 -31.70
N GLU A 536 -3.42 -29.70 -32.34
CA GLU A 536 -2.83 -30.90 -31.76
C GLU A 536 -1.88 -30.50 -30.61
N ALA A 537 -2.02 -31.16 -29.48
CA ALA A 537 -1.17 -31.01 -28.33
C ALA A 537 -1.39 -32.18 -27.36
N ASP A 538 -0.45 -32.39 -26.47
CA ASP A 538 -0.43 -33.54 -25.54
C ASP A 538 -0.92 -33.17 -24.13
N GLY A 539 -1.32 -31.92 -23.89
CA GLY A 539 -1.75 -31.44 -22.57
C GLY A 539 -0.62 -31.38 -21.54
N SER A 540 0.63 -31.53 -21.94
CA SER A 540 1.78 -31.53 -21.05
C SER A 540 2.12 -30.13 -20.50
N LEU A 541 2.72 -30.10 -19.30
CA LEU A 541 3.31 -28.89 -18.72
C LEU A 541 4.79 -28.81 -19.10
N SER A 542 5.21 -27.69 -19.67
CA SER A 542 6.62 -27.38 -19.97
C SER A 542 7.12 -26.27 -19.07
N LEU A 543 8.24 -26.50 -18.38
CA LEU A 543 8.94 -25.47 -17.62
C LEU A 543 9.67 -24.52 -18.59
N GLN A 544 9.33 -23.24 -18.52
CA GLN A 544 10.03 -22.20 -19.25
C GLN A 544 11.33 -21.81 -18.54
N THR A 545 12.25 -21.15 -19.26
CA THR A 545 13.46 -20.59 -18.61
C THR A 545 13.04 -19.67 -17.48
N PRO A 546 13.49 -19.91 -16.24
CA PRO A 546 13.12 -19.06 -15.10
C PRO A 546 13.58 -17.63 -15.30
N GLU A 547 12.68 -16.69 -15.08
CA GLU A 547 13.03 -15.27 -15.00
C GLU A 547 13.63 -14.99 -13.62
N GLN A 548 14.75 -14.33 -13.60
CA GLN A 548 15.43 -13.96 -12.34
C GLN A 548 15.77 -12.48 -12.38
N TRP A 549 15.59 -11.84 -11.24
CA TRP A 549 15.98 -10.45 -11.02
C TRP A 549 16.68 -10.33 -9.67
N SER A 550 17.90 -9.82 -9.69
CA SER A 550 18.70 -9.64 -8.48
C SER A 550 19.42 -8.29 -8.52
N SER A 551 19.42 -7.59 -7.43
CA SER A 551 20.13 -6.33 -7.31
C SER A 551 20.77 -6.16 -5.94
N ARG A 552 21.78 -5.30 -5.89
CA ARG A 552 22.48 -4.91 -4.67
C ARG A 552 22.69 -3.41 -4.66
N THR A 553 22.47 -2.79 -3.50
CA THR A 553 22.73 -1.36 -3.29
C THR A 553 23.64 -1.18 -2.08
N VAL A 554 24.63 -0.33 -2.22
CA VAL A 554 25.44 0.19 -1.10
C VAL A 554 25.26 1.70 -1.05
N TYR A 555 24.87 2.20 0.11
CA TYR A 555 24.72 3.62 0.37
C TYR A 555 25.61 4.05 1.52
N THR A 556 26.32 5.15 1.35
CA THR A 556 27.14 5.75 2.40
C THR A 556 26.82 7.22 2.55
N GLU A 557 26.80 7.71 3.77
CA GLU A 557 26.49 9.09 4.13
C GLU A 557 27.41 9.56 5.26
N ALA A 558 27.84 10.80 5.18
CA ALA A 558 28.55 11.49 6.28
C ALA A 558 27.97 12.91 6.39
N SER A 559 27.70 13.36 7.60
CA SER A 559 27.14 14.70 7.81
C SER A 559 27.69 15.40 9.05
N LEU A 560 27.73 16.73 8.99
CA LEU A 560 27.94 17.63 10.11
C LEU A 560 26.68 18.45 10.30
N ASN A 561 26.14 18.45 11.52
CA ASN A 561 24.94 19.18 11.90
C ASN A 561 25.27 20.17 13.01
N TYR A 562 24.76 21.38 12.89
CA TYR A 562 24.84 22.41 13.91
C TYR A 562 23.45 22.92 14.25
N ASP A 563 23.08 22.98 15.51
CA ASP A 563 21.82 23.57 15.98
C ASP A 563 22.02 24.22 17.34
N ARG A 564 21.86 25.55 17.40
CA ARG A 564 22.09 26.31 18.61
C ARG A 564 21.21 27.56 18.71
N SER A 565 20.71 27.81 19.91
CA SER A 565 19.99 29.04 20.24
C SER A 565 20.90 30.02 21.00
N PHE A 566 20.81 31.29 20.64
CA PHE A 566 21.52 32.43 21.24
C PHE A 566 20.45 33.46 21.64
N GLY A 567 19.85 33.31 22.83
CA GLY A 567 18.70 34.10 23.23
C GLY A 567 17.52 33.87 22.25
N ALA A 568 17.04 34.95 21.65
CA ALA A 568 15.94 34.90 20.67
C ALA A 568 16.36 34.40 19.27
N HIS A 569 17.64 34.24 19.02
CA HIS A 569 18.21 33.84 17.71
C HIS A 569 18.49 32.34 17.73
N ARG A 570 18.05 31.59 16.73
CA ARG A 570 18.41 30.19 16.52
C ARG A 570 19.07 30.04 15.16
N VAL A 571 20.19 29.35 15.13
CA VAL A 571 20.98 29.05 13.94
C VAL A 571 21.10 27.56 13.77
N GLY A 572 20.78 27.06 12.60
CA GLY A 572 21.00 25.67 12.22
C GLY A 572 21.83 25.56 10.95
N GLY A 573 22.60 24.47 10.83
CA GLY A 573 23.41 24.17 9.67
C GLY A 573 23.54 22.69 9.42
N LEU A 574 23.64 22.30 8.16
CA LEU A 574 23.91 20.93 7.71
C LEU A 574 24.92 20.99 6.58
N LEU A 575 25.96 20.15 6.67
CA LEU A 575 26.80 19.76 5.55
C LEU A 575 26.75 18.24 5.44
N LEU A 576 26.51 17.74 4.23
CA LEU A 576 26.32 16.32 4.01
C LEU A 576 27.01 15.88 2.73
N TYR A 577 27.62 14.72 2.78
CA TYR A 577 28.10 13.94 1.63
C TYR A 577 27.38 12.61 1.59
N ASN A 578 26.94 12.18 0.41
CA ASN A 578 26.38 10.84 0.19
C ASN A 578 26.92 10.22 -1.10
N GLN A 579 26.91 8.88 -1.11
CA GLN A 579 27.22 8.09 -2.28
C GLN A 579 26.34 6.85 -2.31
N LYS A 580 25.76 6.56 -3.49
CA LYS A 580 24.99 5.35 -3.78
C LYS A 580 25.67 4.58 -4.91
N VAL A 581 25.81 3.29 -4.74
CA VAL A 581 26.25 2.35 -5.77
C VAL A 581 25.21 1.25 -5.88
N TYR A 582 24.64 1.08 -7.07
CA TYR A 582 23.65 0.05 -7.38
C TYR A 582 24.19 -0.88 -8.45
N TRP A 583 24.00 -2.18 -8.27
CA TRP A 583 24.34 -3.23 -9.24
C TRP A 583 23.07 -3.96 -9.66
N ASP A 584 22.85 -4.05 -10.96
CA ASP A 584 21.97 -5.05 -11.55
C ASP A 584 22.80 -6.33 -11.75
N LEU A 585 22.46 -7.40 -11.05
CA LEU A 585 23.21 -8.65 -11.08
C LEU A 585 22.77 -9.58 -12.22
N ASN A 586 21.69 -9.23 -12.93
CA ASN A 586 21.14 -10.00 -14.04
C ASN A 586 21.28 -9.29 -15.40
N ALA A 587 22.02 -8.18 -15.43
CA ALA A 587 22.26 -7.47 -16.69
C ALA A 587 22.92 -8.39 -17.72
N THR A 588 22.40 -8.35 -18.94
CA THR A 588 22.84 -9.19 -20.07
C THR A 588 23.80 -8.47 -21.02
N ASP A 589 23.98 -7.17 -20.81
CA ASP A 589 24.89 -6.33 -21.60
C ASP A 589 25.95 -5.65 -20.72
N VAL A 590 27.02 -5.19 -21.36
CA VAL A 590 28.18 -4.59 -20.65
C VAL A 590 27.78 -3.30 -19.92
N ILE A 591 26.93 -2.46 -20.52
CA ILE A 591 26.52 -1.18 -19.95
C ILE A 591 25.61 -1.40 -18.74
N GLY A 592 24.64 -2.30 -18.85
CA GLY A 592 23.75 -2.70 -17.76
C GLY A 592 24.52 -3.32 -16.60
N GLY A 593 25.55 -4.14 -16.88
CA GLY A 593 26.40 -4.78 -15.87
C GLY A 593 27.34 -3.83 -15.11
N MET A 594 27.56 -2.61 -15.62
CA MET A 594 28.33 -1.61 -14.90
C MET A 594 27.52 -1.04 -13.71
N PRO A 595 28.12 -0.88 -12.52
CA PRO A 595 27.42 -0.32 -11.38
C PRO A 595 26.93 1.12 -11.66
N TYR A 596 25.71 1.44 -11.23
CA TYR A 596 25.18 2.81 -11.26
C TYR A 596 25.72 3.57 -10.05
N LYS A 597 26.42 4.67 -10.29
CA LYS A 597 27.07 5.46 -9.24
C LYS A 597 26.49 6.86 -9.19
N GLN A 598 26.04 7.26 -8.03
CA GLN A 598 25.57 8.60 -7.73
C GLN A 598 26.36 9.15 -6.53
N ARG A 599 26.63 10.44 -6.55
CA ARG A 599 27.37 11.12 -5.50
C ARG A 599 26.76 12.49 -5.28
N GLY A 600 26.56 12.87 -4.02
CA GLY A 600 25.91 14.12 -3.66
C GLY A 600 26.59 14.84 -2.52
N PHE A 601 26.55 16.17 -2.58
CA PHE A 601 26.81 17.06 -1.47
C PHE A 601 25.57 17.89 -1.20
N ALA A 602 25.20 18.08 0.06
CA ALA A 602 24.08 18.93 0.45
C ALA A 602 24.53 19.91 1.54
N GLY A 603 24.08 21.13 1.44
CA GLY A 603 24.22 22.17 2.44
C GLY A 603 22.88 22.76 2.82
N ARG A 604 22.68 23.06 4.11
CA ARG A 604 21.55 23.80 4.61
C ARG A 604 22.01 24.81 5.64
N ALA A 605 21.47 26.01 5.59
CA ALA A 605 21.57 27.00 6.65
C ALA A 605 20.18 27.47 7.02
N THR A 606 19.86 27.51 8.31
CA THR A 606 18.58 27.97 8.84
C THR A 606 18.80 29.04 9.91
N TYR A 607 17.93 30.02 9.91
CA TYR A 607 17.92 31.06 10.92
C TYR A 607 16.48 31.36 11.35
N SER A 608 16.26 31.53 12.65
CA SER A 608 15.01 32.06 13.15
C SER A 608 15.22 33.08 14.25
N TRP A 609 14.36 34.09 14.28
CA TRP A 609 14.34 35.12 15.32
C TRP A 609 13.01 35.08 16.06
N ASN A 610 13.11 34.79 17.36
CA ASN A 610 11.99 34.78 18.31
C ASN A 610 10.77 33.95 17.86
N ASP A 611 11.03 32.90 17.06
CA ASP A 611 10.01 32.09 16.40
C ASP A 611 8.96 32.88 15.59
N ARG A 612 9.34 34.07 15.10
CA ARG A 612 8.53 34.97 14.26
C ARG A 612 8.98 34.97 12.82
N TYR A 613 10.30 35.22 12.60
CA TYR A 613 10.90 35.30 11.28
C TYR A 613 11.83 34.15 11.05
N PHE A 614 11.74 33.55 9.86
CA PHE A 614 12.50 32.39 9.47
C PHE A 614 13.15 32.62 8.12
N ALA A 615 14.39 32.19 7.98
CA ALA A 615 15.11 32.15 6.71
C ALA A 615 15.79 30.78 6.58
N GLU A 616 15.75 30.23 5.38
CA GLU A 616 16.38 28.95 5.05
C GLU A 616 17.06 29.06 3.70
N PHE A 617 18.29 28.54 3.62
CA PHE A 617 19.03 28.38 2.38
C PHE A 617 19.44 26.91 2.24
N ASN A 618 19.16 26.33 1.08
CA ASN A 618 19.50 24.94 0.74
C ASN A 618 20.36 24.92 -0.53
N LEU A 619 21.34 24.04 -0.56
CA LEU A 619 22.20 23.80 -1.70
C LEU A 619 22.38 22.31 -1.90
N GLY A 620 22.00 21.78 -3.08
CA GLY A 620 22.30 20.43 -3.53
C GLY A 620 23.34 20.48 -4.66
N ILE A 621 24.34 19.60 -4.59
CA ILE A 621 25.31 19.40 -5.66
C ILE A 621 25.37 17.90 -5.93
N ASN A 622 24.88 17.45 -7.10
CA ASN A 622 24.80 16.04 -7.43
C ASN A 622 25.55 15.71 -8.70
N GLY A 623 26.35 14.65 -8.63
CA GLY A 623 27.07 14.08 -9.76
C GLY A 623 26.35 12.87 -10.31
N SER A 624 26.11 12.83 -11.63
CA SER A 624 25.58 11.71 -12.36
C SER A 624 26.50 11.32 -13.51
N GLU A 625 26.72 10.02 -13.68
CA GLU A 625 27.51 9.49 -14.79
C GLU A 625 26.78 9.49 -16.14
N ASN A 626 25.50 9.85 -16.15
CA ASN A 626 24.73 10.02 -17.40
C ASN A 626 25.19 11.23 -18.22
N PHE A 627 25.98 12.13 -17.61
CA PHE A 627 26.56 13.29 -18.27
C PHE A 627 28.05 13.12 -18.54
N SER A 628 28.54 13.77 -19.59
CA SER A 628 29.96 13.69 -20.02
C SER A 628 30.91 14.14 -18.92
N PRO A 629 32.15 13.65 -18.91
CA PRO A 629 33.21 14.16 -18.04
C PRO A 629 33.32 15.67 -18.13
N GLY A 630 33.42 16.35 -16.97
CA GLY A 630 33.43 17.81 -16.89
C GLY A 630 32.04 18.48 -16.74
N LYS A 631 30.93 17.78 -17.09
CA LYS A 631 29.54 18.25 -16.94
C LYS A 631 28.69 17.37 -16.01
N ARG A 632 29.33 16.54 -15.21
CA ARG A 632 28.64 15.54 -14.36
C ARG A 632 27.92 16.12 -13.16
N TYR A 633 28.33 17.31 -12.69
CA TYR A 633 27.79 17.90 -11.47
C TYR A 633 26.80 19.02 -11.79
N GLY A 634 25.58 18.90 -11.28
CA GLY A 634 24.57 19.94 -11.24
C GLY A 634 24.52 20.62 -9.87
N VAL A 635 24.22 21.94 -9.84
CA VAL A 635 24.11 22.75 -8.64
C VAL A 635 22.68 23.24 -8.50
N PHE A 636 22.05 23.03 -7.35
CA PHE A 636 20.63 23.24 -7.10
C PHE A 636 20.46 24.11 -5.84
N PRO A 637 20.51 25.43 -5.96
CA PRO A 637 20.25 26.34 -4.86
C PRO A 637 18.74 26.52 -4.64
N ALA A 638 18.35 26.71 -3.37
CA ALA A 638 16.99 27.09 -3.00
C ALA A 638 16.99 27.94 -1.74
N PHE A 639 16.02 28.81 -1.62
CA PHE A 639 15.83 29.65 -0.43
C PHE A 639 14.36 29.71 -0.02
N GLY A 640 14.14 30.01 1.25
CA GLY A 640 12.81 30.15 1.83
C GLY A 640 12.79 31.21 2.91
N LEU A 641 11.69 31.93 2.99
CA LEU A 641 11.38 32.92 4.01
C LEU A 641 10.05 32.59 4.68
N GLY A 642 9.96 32.82 5.98
CA GLY A 642 8.74 32.59 6.74
C GLY A 642 8.48 33.70 7.76
N TRP A 643 7.20 34.05 7.94
CA TRP A 643 6.74 34.98 8.96
C TRP A 643 5.54 34.36 9.71
N ALA A 644 5.75 34.05 10.99
CA ALA A 644 4.69 33.56 11.86
C ALA A 644 3.96 34.79 12.46
N VAL A 645 2.96 35.28 11.76
CA VAL A 645 2.14 36.43 12.16
C VAL A 645 1.47 36.20 13.50
N SER A 646 1.04 34.97 13.74
CA SER A 646 0.41 34.57 15.01
C SER A 646 1.31 34.69 16.25
N ASN A 647 2.63 34.87 16.03
CA ASN A 647 3.58 35.05 17.13
C ASN A 647 3.88 36.55 17.39
N GLU A 648 3.26 37.45 16.65
CA GLU A 648 3.35 38.90 16.90
C GLU A 648 2.42 39.32 18.04
N SER A 649 2.80 40.33 18.80
CA SER A 649 2.02 40.85 19.94
C SER A 649 0.63 41.36 19.53
N PHE A 650 0.52 41.96 18.33
CA PHE A 650 -0.75 42.47 17.81
C PHE A 650 -1.75 41.37 17.46
N TRP A 651 -1.30 40.10 17.32
CA TRP A 651 -2.17 38.94 17.00
C TRP A 651 -2.91 38.40 18.23
N ASN A 652 -2.51 38.71 19.44
CA ASN A 652 -3.08 38.18 20.70
C ASN A 652 -4.62 38.22 20.74
N PRO A 653 -5.32 39.29 20.30
CA PRO A 653 -6.79 39.32 20.34
C PRO A 653 -7.43 38.34 19.36
N VAL A 654 -6.74 37.97 18.27
CA VAL A 654 -7.23 37.08 17.21
C VAL A 654 -6.89 35.62 17.49
N ARG A 655 -5.91 35.35 18.36
CA ARG A 655 -5.36 34.00 18.61
C ARG A 655 -6.41 33.00 19.05
N LYS A 656 -7.48 33.45 19.76
CA LYS A 656 -8.59 32.58 20.16
C LYS A 656 -9.40 32.03 18.98
N TYR A 657 -9.38 32.69 17.82
CA TYR A 657 -10.08 32.25 16.61
C TYR A 657 -9.13 31.57 15.63
N ILE A 658 -7.94 32.10 15.46
CA ILE A 658 -6.88 31.62 14.58
C ILE A 658 -5.62 31.43 15.41
N SER A 659 -5.42 30.21 15.92
CA SER A 659 -4.32 29.85 16.84
C SER A 659 -2.95 29.99 16.18
N PHE A 660 -2.84 29.71 14.87
CA PHE A 660 -1.59 29.78 14.15
C PHE A 660 -1.78 30.26 12.71
N LEU A 661 -1.01 31.32 12.32
CA LEU A 661 -0.92 31.84 10.97
C LEU A 661 0.54 32.10 10.63
N LYS A 662 1.03 31.51 9.56
CA LYS A 662 2.39 31.69 9.05
C LYS A 662 2.37 31.87 7.53
N PHE A 663 2.93 32.97 7.04
CA PHE A 663 3.23 33.17 5.62
C PHE A 663 4.59 32.56 5.29
N ARG A 664 4.69 31.94 4.11
CA ARG A 664 5.92 31.32 3.62
C ARG A 664 6.10 31.64 2.13
N TYR A 665 7.33 31.94 1.77
CA TYR A 665 7.75 32.08 0.39
C TYR A 665 8.96 31.19 0.16
N THR A 666 8.94 30.42 -0.92
CA THR A 666 10.03 29.50 -1.28
C THR A 666 10.30 29.60 -2.77
N ASP A 667 11.57 29.59 -3.14
CA ASP A 667 12.05 29.50 -4.51
C ASP A 667 13.26 28.58 -4.57
N GLY A 668 13.46 27.88 -5.70
CA GLY A 668 14.58 26.95 -5.81
C GLY A 668 14.60 26.18 -7.12
N TRP A 669 15.77 25.68 -7.42
CA TRP A 669 16.04 24.88 -8.60
C TRP A 669 16.21 23.42 -8.21
N VAL A 670 15.68 22.55 -9.05
CA VAL A 670 15.83 21.10 -8.97
C VAL A 670 16.07 20.55 -10.37
N GLY A 671 16.64 19.36 -10.49
CA GLY A 671 16.94 18.74 -11.77
C GLY A 671 16.60 17.25 -11.79
N SER A 672 16.76 16.62 -12.97
CA SER A 672 16.64 15.18 -13.15
C SER A 672 17.76 14.67 -14.05
N ASP A 673 18.35 13.52 -13.70
CA ASP A 673 19.37 12.83 -14.49
C ASP A 673 18.83 11.57 -15.21
N THR A 674 17.51 11.31 -15.11
CA THR A 674 16.86 10.11 -15.63
C THR A 674 15.88 10.38 -16.77
N ALA A 675 15.95 11.57 -17.39
CA ALA A 675 14.96 12.03 -18.36
C ALA A 675 14.77 11.11 -19.57
N THR A 676 15.78 10.35 -20.00
CA THR A 676 15.72 9.49 -21.20
C THR A 676 15.75 8.00 -20.90
N GLY A 677 15.97 7.59 -19.64
CA GLY A 677 16.17 6.18 -19.28
C GLY A 677 17.45 5.53 -19.83
N ARG A 678 18.28 6.27 -20.58
CA ARG A 678 19.56 5.79 -21.15
C ARG A 678 20.73 6.24 -20.30
N ARG A 679 21.74 5.36 -20.19
CA ARG A 679 23.04 5.67 -19.59
C ARG A 679 23.99 6.22 -20.63
N PHE A 680 24.95 7.04 -20.21
CA PHE A 680 26.06 7.55 -21.04
C PHE A 680 25.57 8.20 -22.34
N MET A 681 24.57 9.07 -22.26
CA MET A 681 23.93 9.72 -23.43
C MET A 681 24.88 10.54 -24.32
N TYR A 682 26.12 10.71 -23.92
CA TYR A 682 27.18 11.43 -24.63
C TYR A 682 28.06 10.51 -25.50
N GLN A 683 27.89 9.13 -25.45
CA GLN A 683 28.49 8.10 -26.31
C GLN A 683 27.54 7.77 -27.48
#